data_1cf91d586ba225f5b4f2a36a9be72b7a
#
_entry.id   1cf91d586ba225f5b4f2a36a9be72b7a
#
_cell.length_a   1.000
_cell.length_b   1.000
_cell.length_c   1.000
_cell.angle_alpha   90.00
_cell.angle_beta   90.00
_cell.angle_gamma   90.00
#
_symmetry.space_group_name_H-M   'P 1'
#
loop_
_entity.id
_entity.type
_entity.pdbx_description
1 polymer ?
#
loop_
_entity_poly.entity_id
_entity_poly.type
_entity_poly.pdbx_seq_one_letter_code
_entity_poly.pdbx_strand_id
1 'polypeptide(L)'
;MALVEARNTLELEAGDKPASAALGAFARPTTSQGGWKGWLTSVDHKKIGIMYGIGSMFFFIVGGSEALLIRAQLARPGQKLLSAALYNQVFTMHGVTMVFLVVMPMAAAFANYLLPLQIGARDVAFPRLNAFSFWCWLFGSLFFNTSWFLGGGADGGWFNYAPNSGVLYSPSHGIDFYAIGLLIAGIASLVSSVNLIVTVVNMRAPGMTWFKLPVFTWMNLVVQFLLCFALPVITVALFLLMFDRLFGSNFFNAANGGDPMLWQHLFWIFGHPEVYIMILPAFGIVSEIIPVFSRKPIFGYPFMVFSGIAIGFMGWGVWAHHMFASGMGPMSVTAFSMATMFIAVPTGVKILNWLATLYGGRIRYTCAMLFSLGLVSMFTIGGLSGVTHAFAPADTQQTDTYYIIAHFHYVLFGGALLGLFGGFYFWWPKIFGHFLDEKIGKWHFWVTLIGFNLTFGPMHILGMQGMSRRYFTYSANQGFNFWNMVASVGAFIIAIGLLIFFYNVVVSYRSFKKNPVEISGDPWDARSLEWMIPCPTPEYNFAEIPVVTELDEFWHRKYGHGEDGRLVRIAEAEDIIEKPGATGIHLPSPSYWPIVLSAGLPFVGYGLIFDYWWAALGGLITILGFVGWALEPSTDPEAPHDHHSDDGHAALGSPETPSELASVASSPALTAGDGSAADVADVGETAPETAGETS
;
A
#
# COMPACT_ATOMS: atom_id res chain seq x y z
N MET A 1 -4.14 3.59 -41.52
CA MET A 1 -4.48 2.84 -42.76
C MET A 1 -3.22 2.25 -43.40
N ALA A 2 -2.22 3.03 -43.83
CA ALA A 2 -1.00 2.48 -44.43
C ALA A 2 -0.23 1.42 -43.58
N LEU A 3 -0.22 1.54 -42.26
CA LEU A 3 0.40 0.56 -41.36
C LEU A 3 -0.43 -0.73 -41.21
N VAL A 4 -1.75 -0.65 -41.37
CA VAL A 4 -2.64 -1.82 -41.32
C VAL A 4 -2.55 -2.58 -42.66
N GLU A 5 -2.43 -1.87 -43.79
CA GLU A 5 -2.23 -2.51 -45.13
C GLU A 5 -0.84 -3.13 -45.22
N ALA A 6 0.22 -2.50 -44.69
CA ALA A 6 1.56 -3.07 -44.63
C ALA A 6 1.62 -4.31 -43.73
N ARG A 7 0.78 -4.40 -42.72
CA ARG A 7 0.66 -5.57 -41.84
C ARG A 7 0.02 -6.74 -42.59
N ASN A 8 -1.05 -6.47 -43.32
CA ASN A 8 -1.77 -7.52 -44.09
C ASN A 8 -0.94 -8.07 -45.28
N THR A 9 -0.11 -7.23 -45.90
CA THR A 9 0.82 -7.67 -46.96
C THR A 9 1.98 -8.47 -46.43
N LEU A 10 2.51 -8.14 -45.24
CA LEU A 10 3.59 -8.91 -44.60
C LEU A 10 3.10 -10.28 -44.09
N GLU A 11 1.85 -10.36 -43.65
CA GLU A 11 1.24 -11.64 -43.21
C GLU A 11 0.98 -12.59 -44.39
N LEU A 12 0.75 -12.08 -45.60
CA LEU A 12 0.51 -12.86 -46.82
C LEU A 12 1.81 -13.37 -47.47
N GLU A 13 2.97 -12.73 -47.21
CA GLU A 13 4.27 -13.14 -47.78
C GLU A 13 5.10 -14.02 -46.83
N ALA A 14 4.79 -14.05 -45.56
CA ALA A 14 5.55 -14.78 -44.53
C ALA A 14 4.98 -16.15 -44.26
N GLY A 15 4.96 -17.03 -45.27
CA GLY A 15 4.58 -18.44 -45.06
C GLY A 15 5.30 -19.05 -43.86
N ASP A 16 4.54 -19.59 -42.91
CA ASP A 16 4.94 -20.41 -41.73
C ASP A 16 5.85 -19.75 -40.65
N LYS A 17 6.04 -18.45 -40.64
CA LYS A 17 6.70 -17.78 -39.48
C LYS A 17 5.62 -17.21 -38.55
N PRO A 18 5.72 -17.42 -37.21
CA PRO A 18 4.78 -16.83 -36.29
C PRO A 18 4.79 -15.30 -36.49
N ALA A 19 3.60 -14.67 -36.48
CA ALA A 19 3.40 -13.25 -36.74
C ALA A 19 4.30 -12.36 -35.85
N SER A 20 4.72 -12.82 -34.68
CA SER A 20 5.69 -12.19 -33.79
C SER A 20 7.07 -11.99 -34.39
N ALA A 21 7.51 -12.86 -35.33
CA ALA A 21 8.81 -12.74 -35.98
C ALA A 21 8.86 -11.65 -37.07
N ALA A 22 7.70 -11.26 -37.61
CA ALA A 22 7.60 -10.22 -38.64
C ALA A 22 7.70 -8.79 -38.06
N LEU A 23 7.42 -8.58 -36.77
CA LEU A 23 7.41 -7.28 -36.11
C LEU A 23 8.79 -6.86 -35.56
N GLY A 24 9.82 -7.75 -35.58
CA GLY A 24 11.18 -7.46 -35.13
C GLY A 24 11.22 -6.98 -33.66
N ALA A 25 11.85 -5.82 -33.44
CA ALA A 25 12.00 -5.24 -32.10
C ALA A 25 10.67 -4.85 -31.43
N PHE A 26 9.58 -4.72 -32.17
CA PHE A 26 8.24 -4.41 -31.65
C PHE A 26 7.38 -5.63 -31.41
N ALA A 27 7.92 -6.85 -31.70
CA ALA A 27 7.22 -8.09 -31.41
C ALA A 27 7.09 -8.30 -29.89
N ARG A 28 5.88 -8.59 -29.42
CA ARG A 28 5.67 -9.00 -28.03
C ARG A 28 6.15 -10.44 -27.84
N PRO A 29 6.72 -10.78 -26.68
CA PRO A 29 6.88 -12.17 -26.29
C PRO A 29 5.49 -12.82 -26.17
N THR A 30 5.21 -13.81 -27.01
CA THR A 30 3.89 -14.49 -27.04
C THR A 30 3.72 -15.50 -25.91
N THR A 31 4.80 -15.85 -25.21
CA THR A 31 4.78 -16.81 -24.11
C THR A 31 5.53 -16.25 -22.91
N SER A 32 5.08 -16.61 -21.69
CA SER A 32 5.80 -16.34 -20.46
C SER A 32 7.24 -16.87 -20.57
N GLN A 33 8.21 -15.97 -20.58
CA GLN A 33 9.61 -16.36 -20.63
C GLN A 33 10.04 -16.93 -19.28
N GLY A 34 10.70 -18.09 -19.29
CA GLY A 34 11.25 -18.68 -18.08
C GLY A 34 12.48 -17.91 -17.53
N GLY A 35 12.83 -18.14 -16.27
CA GLY A 35 14.01 -17.57 -15.62
C GLY A 35 13.91 -16.06 -15.38
N TRP A 36 15.08 -15.39 -15.32
CA TRP A 36 15.17 -13.96 -14.97
C TRP A 36 14.49 -13.03 -15.99
N LYS A 37 14.44 -13.40 -17.26
CA LYS A 37 13.76 -12.62 -18.31
C LYS A 37 12.26 -12.51 -18.05
N GLY A 38 11.62 -13.60 -17.58
CA GLY A 38 10.21 -13.61 -17.23
C GLY A 38 9.84 -12.68 -16.07
N TRP A 39 10.81 -12.35 -15.19
CA TRP A 39 10.62 -11.35 -14.15
C TRP A 39 10.75 -9.92 -14.69
N LEU A 40 11.71 -9.67 -15.57
CA LEU A 40 11.94 -8.32 -16.14
C LEU A 40 10.79 -7.86 -17.04
N THR A 41 10.14 -8.79 -17.74
CA THR A 41 9.09 -8.50 -18.73
C THR A 41 7.68 -8.75 -18.21
N SER A 42 7.56 -9.22 -16.96
CA SER A 42 6.27 -9.60 -16.38
C SER A 42 5.31 -8.42 -16.31
N VAL A 43 4.06 -8.69 -16.66
CA VAL A 43 2.92 -7.81 -16.42
C VAL A 43 1.93 -8.46 -15.43
N ASP A 44 2.17 -9.68 -14.98
CA ASP A 44 1.39 -10.40 -13.97
C ASP A 44 1.45 -9.66 -12.63
N HIS A 45 0.31 -9.27 -12.11
CA HIS A 45 0.18 -8.52 -10.86
C HIS A 45 0.81 -9.23 -9.66
N LYS A 46 0.81 -10.58 -9.65
CA LYS A 46 1.41 -11.38 -8.56
C LYS A 46 2.94 -11.30 -8.57
N LYS A 47 3.56 -11.47 -9.75
CA LYS A 47 5.02 -11.32 -9.90
C LYS A 47 5.46 -9.90 -9.55
N ILE A 48 4.69 -8.89 -9.98
CA ILE A 48 4.95 -7.48 -9.65
C ILE A 48 4.80 -7.25 -8.14
N GLY A 49 3.77 -7.80 -7.50
CA GLY A 49 3.62 -7.75 -6.05
C GLY A 49 4.81 -8.35 -5.30
N ILE A 50 5.30 -9.53 -5.74
CA ILE A 50 6.51 -10.16 -5.17
C ILE A 50 7.75 -9.28 -5.38
N MET A 51 7.92 -8.67 -6.56
CA MET A 51 9.05 -7.77 -6.84
C MET A 51 9.02 -6.53 -5.92
N TYR A 52 7.86 -5.90 -5.69
CA TYR A 52 7.70 -4.84 -4.69
C TYR A 52 8.08 -5.33 -3.29
N GLY A 53 7.62 -6.52 -2.88
CA GLY A 53 7.94 -7.11 -1.59
C GLY A 53 9.43 -7.34 -1.38
N ILE A 54 10.13 -7.91 -2.38
CA ILE A 54 11.58 -8.15 -2.35
C ILE A 54 12.35 -6.82 -2.30
N GLY A 55 11.99 -5.86 -3.16
CA GLY A 55 12.61 -4.55 -3.19
C GLY A 55 12.43 -3.78 -1.87
N SER A 56 11.21 -3.78 -1.31
CA SER A 56 10.93 -3.18 0.00
C SER A 56 11.72 -3.82 1.12
N MET A 57 11.85 -5.14 1.11
CA MET A 57 12.64 -5.87 2.12
C MET A 57 14.15 -5.56 2.00
N PHE A 58 14.66 -5.37 0.78
CA PHE A 58 16.03 -4.89 0.56
C PHE A 58 16.22 -3.49 1.18
N PHE A 59 15.33 -2.54 0.89
CA PHE A 59 15.41 -1.20 1.45
C PHE A 59 15.16 -1.19 2.98
N PHE A 60 14.40 -2.16 3.50
CA PHE A 60 14.25 -2.32 4.95
C PHE A 60 15.57 -2.68 5.65
N ILE A 61 16.42 -3.47 5.00
CA ILE A 61 17.78 -3.74 5.51
C ILE A 61 18.62 -2.46 5.44
N VAL A 62 18.55 -1.70 4.34
CA VAL A 62 19.29 -0.43 4.19
C VAL A 62 18.88 0.56 5.28
N GLY A 63 17.62 0.95 5.34
CA GLY A 63 17.13 1.91 6.32
C GLY A 63 17.22 1.40 7.77
N GLY A 64 17.12 0.08 8.00
CA GLY A 64 17.37 -0.54 9.30
C GLY A 64 18.83 -0.41 9.74
N SER A 65 19.77 -0.55 8.82
CA SER A 65 21.21 -0.34 9.09
C SER A 65 21.50 1.11 9.43
N GLU A 66 20.87 2.08 8.74
CA GLU A 66 20.92 3.50 9.06
C GLU A 66 20.39 3.78 10.49
N ALA A 67 19.28 3.15 10.88
CA ALA A 67 18.74 3.25 12.24
C ALA A 67 19.70 2.72 13.30
N LEU A 68 20.38 1.59 13.04
CA LEU A 68 21.39 1.06 13.96
C LEU A 68 22.58 2.00 14.12
N LEU A 69 23.02 2.66 13.06
CA LEU A 69 24.06 3.69 13.14
C LEU A 69 23.62 4.88 13.99
N ILE A 70 22.39 5.38 13.84
CA ILE A 70 21.81 6.43 14.69
C ILE A 70 21.84 5.99 16.15
N ARG A 71 21.41 4.78 16.45
CA ARG A 71 21.35 4.28 17.83
C ARG A 71 22.74 4.00 18.42
N ALA A 72 23.68 3.51 17.61
CA ALA A 72 25.06 3.36 18.04
C ALA A 72 25.69 4.71 18.36
N GLN A 73 25.45 5.74 17.54
CA GLN A 73 25.93 7.12 17.78
C GLN A 73 25.40 7.72 19.10
N LEU A 74 24.13 7.40 19.45
CA LEU A 74 23.46 7.94 20.63
C LEU A 74 23.53 7.05 21.88
N ALA A 75 24.24 5.92 21.82
CA ALA A 75 24.32 4.96 22.92
C ALA A 75 24.98 5.58 24.17
N ARG A 76 25.92 6.50 24.01
CA ARG A 76 26.67 7.14 25.09
C ARG A 76 26.80 8.63 24.85
N PRO A 77 26.91 9.44 25.93
CA PRO A 77 27.17 10.88 25.80
C PRO A 77 28.54 11.14 25.17
N GLY A 78 28.64 12.21 24.40
CA GLY A 78 29.90 12.62 23.76
C GLY A 78 30.44 11.69 22.68
N GLN A 79 29.64 10.69 22.21
CA GLN A 79 30.04 9.74 21.18
C GLN A 79 30.35 10.46 19.86
N LYS A 80 31.37 9.98 19.15
CA LYS A 80 31.87 10.54 17.88
C LYS A 80 32.02 9.46 16.81
N LEU A 81 31.09 8.51 16.74
CA LEU A 81 31.07 7.46 15.70
C LEU A 81 30.82 8.08 14.33
N LEU A 82 29.89 9.03 14.26
CA LEU A 82 29.53 9.78 13.07
C LEU A 82 29.90 11.27 13.27
N SER A 83 30.24 11.95 12.19
CA SER A 83 30.29 13.43 12.18
C SER A 83 28.86 13.99 12.23
N ALA A 84 28.68 15.24 12.65
CA ALA A 84 27.36 15.88 12.68
C ALA A 84 26.71 15.91 11.29
N ALA A 85 27.47 16.21 10.24
CA ALA A 85 26.99 16.23 8.87
C ALA A 85 26.53 14.83 8.42
N LEU A 86 27.35 13.78 8.66
CA LEU A 86 26.99 12.41 8.32
C LEU A 86 25.78 11.91 9.12
N TYR A 87 25.67 12.30 10.39
CA TYR A 87 24.51 11.96 11.21
C TYR A 87 23.22 12.57 10.64
N ASN A 88 23.25 13.83 10.17
CA ASN A 88 22.10 14.46 9.50
C ASN A 88 21.68 13.72 8.23
N GLN A 89 22.65 13.25 7.44
CA GLN A 89 22.37 12.42 6.28
C GLN A 89 21.76 11.08 6.69
N VAL A 90 22.35 10.36 7.65
CA VAL A 90 21.90 9.04 8.08
C VAL A 90 20.46 9.05 8.60
N PHE A 91 20.09 10.03 9.47
CA PHE A 91 18.70 10.05 9.95
C PHE A 91 17.71 10.50 8.87
N THR A 92 18.12 11.36 7.94
CA THR A 92 17.27 11.77 6.81
C THR A 92 17.02 10.61 5.87
N MET A 93 18.09 9.93 5.46
CA MET A 93 18.00 8.77 4.58
C MET A 93 17.21 7.64 5.21
N HIS A 94 17.43 7.34 6.51
CA HIS A 94 16.58 6.40 7.26
C HIS A 94 15.10 6.75 7.15
N GLY A 95 14.72 7.99 7.43
CA GLY A 95 13.31 8.41 7.42
C GLY A 95 12.68 8.27 6.02
N VAL A 96 13.36 8.78 4.98
CA VAL A 96 12.88 8.71 3.58
C VAL A 96 12.79 7.25 3.11
N THR A 97 13.83 6.45 3.38
CA THR A 97 13.86 5.03 3.01
C THR A 97 12.71 4.27 3.67
N MET A 98 12.48 4.43 4.97
CA MET A 98 11.43 3.71 5.68
C MET A 98 10.03 4.08 5.21
N VAL A 99 9.76 5.35 4.89
CA VAL A 99 8.46 5.81 4.44
C VAL A 99 8.22 5.39 2.98
N PHE A 100 9.03 5.88 2.05
CA PHE A 100 8.76 5.78 0.61
C PHE A 100 9.30 4.50 -0.06
N LEU A 101 10.31 3.85 0.53
CA LEU A 101 10.95 2.69 -0.07
C LEU A 101 10.62 1.38 0.66
N VAL A 102 10.06 1.45 1.88
CA VAL A 102 9.72 0.27 2.68
C VAL A 102 8.22 0.15 2.91
N VAL A 103 7.61 1.01 3.73
CA VAL A 103 6.24 0.79 4.22
C VAL A 103 5.22 0.90 3.09
N MET A 104 5.26 1.99 2.31
CA MET A 104 4.34 2.18 1.18
C MET A 104 4.46 1.07 0.13
N PRO A 105 5.66 0.75 -0.42
CA PRO A 105 5.75 -0.27 -1.46
C PRO A 105 5.55 -1.69 -0.93
N MET A 106 5.78 -1.97 0.36
CA MET A 106 5.39 -3.24 0.98
C MET A 106 3.88 -3.38 1.05
N ALA A 107 3.15 -2.31 1.38
CA ALA A 107 1.69 -2.27 1.28
C ALA A 107 1.21 -2.45 -0.18
N ALA A 108 1.90 -1.81 -1.14
CA ALA A 108 1.64 -1.99 -2.56
C ALA A 108 1.91 -3.44 -3.03
N ALA A 109 2.89 -4.14 -2.46
CA ALA A 109 3.14 -5.56 -2.73
C ALA A 109 1.92 -6.41 -2.39
N PHE A 110 1.36 -6.23 -1.18
CA PHE A 110 0.13 -6.92 -0.78
C PHE A 110 -1.07 -6.50 -1.63
N ALA A 111 -1.23 -5.22 -1.90
CA ALA A 111 -2.34 -4.72 -2.72
C ALA A 111 -2.29 -5.32 -4.13
N ASN A 112 -1.13 -5.28 -4.80
CA ASN A 112 -0.95 -5.87 -6.12
C ASN A 112 -1.24 -7.37 -6.13
N TYR A 113 -0.74 -8.11 -5.14
CA TYR A 113 -0.95 -9.55 -5.10
C TYR A 113 -2.40 -9.93 -4.80
N LEU A 114 -3.03 -9.28 -3.81
CA LEU A 114 -4.27 -9.74 -3.20
C LEU A 114 -5.54 -9.10 -3.76
N LEU A 115 -5.51 -7.81 -4.16
CA LEU A 115 -6.74 -7.13 -4.57
C LEU A 115 -7.48 -7.85 -5.72
N PRO A 116 -6.81 -8.25 -6.83
CA PRO A 116 -7.48 -9.00 -7.87
C PRO A 116 -8.04 -10.33 -7.36
N LEU A 117 -7.31 -11.03 -6.48
CA LEU A 117 -7.76 -12.30 -5.91
C LEU A 117 -8.98 -12.13 -5.00
N GLN A 118 -9.00 -11.09 -4.18
CA GLN A 118 -10.11 -10.83 -3.25
C GLN A 118 -11.38 -10.37 -3.94
N ILE A 119 -11.27 -9.74 -5.11
CA ILE A 119 -12.44 -9.30 -5.89
C ILE A 119 -12.85 -10.30 -6.99
N GLY A 120 -12.17 -11.44 -7.12
CA GLY A 120 -12.46 -12.45 -8.14
C GLY A 120 -12.01 -12.07 -9.55
N ALA A 121 -11.01 -11.18 -9.70
CA ALA A 121 -10.48 -10.75 -10.99
C ALA A 121 -9.27 -11.60 -11.43
N ARG A 122 -9.10 -11.76 -12.74
CA ARG A 122 -7.96 -12.49 -13.33
C ARG A 122 -6.66 -11.68 -13.35
N ASP A 123 -6.74 -10.35 -13.40
CA ASP A 123 -5.59 -9.44 -13.35
C ASP A 123 -6.04 -8.05 -12.90
N VAL A 124 -5.12 -7.09 -12.82
CA VAL A 124 -5.42 -5.66 -12.67
C VAL A 124 -5.93 -5.06 -13.98
N ALA A 125 -6.58 -3.89 -13.92
CA ALA A 125 -7.16 -3.23 -15.10
C ALA A 125 -6.12 -2.88 -16.18
N PHE A 126 -4.92 -2.47 -15.76
CA PHE A 126 -3.85 -2.03 -16.66
C PHE A 126 -2.52 -2.73 -16.36
N PRO A 127 -2.31 -4.00 -16.82
CA PRO A 127 -1.14 -4.80 -16.44
C PRO A 127 0.21 -4.20 -16.83
N ARG A 128 0.32 -3.59 -18.02
CA ARG A 128 1.55 -2.91 -18.46
C ARG A 128 1.85 -1.64 -17.64
N LEU A 129 0.81 -0.90 -17.25
CA LEU A 129 0.94 0.25 -16.36
C LEU A 129 1.38 -0.17 -14.96
N ASN A 130 0.95 -1.35 -14.50
CA ASN A 130 1.40 -1.96 -13.27
C ASN A 130 2.90 -2.30 -13.29
N ALA A 131 3.38 -2.91 -14.37
CA ALA A 131 4.81 -3.14 -14.56
C ALA A 131 5.61 -1.84 -14.59
N PHE A 132 5.12 -0.79 -15.27
CA PHE A 132 5.73 0.53 -15.30
C PHE A 132 5.83 1.13 -13.88
N SER A 133 4.78 1.03 -13.08
CA SER A 133 4.80 1.55 -11.70
C SER A 133 5.92 0.91 -10.86
N PHE A 134 6.10 -0.41 -10.95
CA PHE A 134 7.18 -1.09 -10.23
C PHE A 134 8.56 -0.59 -10.68
N TRP A 135 8.83 -0.56 -11.99
CA TRP A 135 10.15 -0.17 -12.49
C TRP A 135 10.46 1.30 -12.20
N CYS A 136 9.46 2.16 -12.31
CA CYS A 136 9.58 3.58 -11.98
C CYS A 136 9.92 3.77 -10.49
N TRP A 137 9.24 3.07 -9.59
CA TRP A 137 9.56 3.07 -8.16
C TRP A 137 10.98 2.56 -7.89
N LEU A 138 11.36 1.43 -8.47
CA LEU A 138 12.68 0.83 -8.24
C LEU A 138 13.80 1.76 -8.73
N PHE A 139 13.68 2.29 -9.94
CA PHE A 139 14.71 3.18 -10.49
C PHE A 139 14.76 4.53 -9.75
N GLY A 140 13.62 5.09 -9.34
CA GLY A 140 13.58 6.28 -8.48
C GLY A 140 14.25 6.03 -7.12
N SER A 141 14.00 4.87 -6.52
CA SER A 141 14.61 4.46 -5.25
C SER A 141 16.12 4.27 -5.36
N LEU A 142 16.59 3.62 -6.42
CA LEU A 142 18.01 3.46 -6.69
C LEU A 142 18.68 4.80 -6.97
N PHE A 143 18.05 5.66 -7.79
CA PHE A 143 18.53 7.01 -8.06
C PHE A 143 18.72 7.81 -6.76
N PHE A 144 17.72 7.82 -5.87
CA PHE A 144 17.80 8.47 -4.58
C PHE A 144 19.00 7.98 -3.76
N ASN A 145 19.22 6.66 -3.70
CA ASN A 145 20.30 6.06 -2.93
C ASN A 145 21.70 6.24 -3.56
N THR A 146 21.82 6.55 -4.87
CA THR A 146 23.12 6.87 -5.47
C THR A 146 23.71 8.17 -4.93
N SER A 147 22.92 9.02 -4.28
CA SER A 147 23.39 10.20 -3.57
C SER A 147 24.53 9.91 -2.60
N TRP A 148 24.51 8.76 -1.92
CA TRP A 148 25.59 8.34 -1.01
C TRP A 148 26.97 8.33 -1.66
N PHE A 149 27.04 8.06 -2.96
CA PHE A 149 28.26 7.96 -3.74
C PHE A 149 28.57 9.23 -4.53
N LEU A 150 27.57 10.12 -4.71
CA LEU A 150 27.64 11.27 -5.61
C LEU A 150 27.41 12.60 -4.88
N GLY A 151 28.05 12.78 -3.74
CA GLY A 151 28.03 14.06 -3.00
C GLY A 151 27.36 14.01 -1.63
N GLY A 152 26.91 12.85 -1.18
CA GLY A 152 26.29 12.62 0.13
C GLY A 152 24.78 12.57 0.08
N GLY A 153 24.17 11.92 1.08
CA GLY A 153 22.72 11.81 1.24
C GLY A 153 22.06 13.16 1.57
N ALA A 154 20.73 13.20 1.42
CA ALA A 154 19.95 14.33 1.93
C ALA A 154 20.11 14.49 3.45
N ASP A 155 20.07 15.72 3.97
CA ASP A 155 20.46 16.05 5.35
C ASP A 155 19.46 16.94 6.12
N GLY A 156 18.34 17.35 5.46
CA GLY A 156 17.32 18.24 6.04
C GLY A 156 16.21 17.53 6.83
N GLY A 157 16.31 16.21 7.07
CA GLY A 157 15.24 15.38 7.62
C GLY A 157 14.28 14.91 6.51
N TRP A 158 13.40 13.91 6.80
CA TRP A 158 12.56 13.32 5.77
C TRP A 158 11.57 14.31 5.12
N PHE A 159 11.20 15.38 5.82
CA PHE A 159 10.34 16.43 5.30
C PHE A 159 11.11 17.66 4.73
N ASN A 160 12.43 17.70 4.80
CA ASN A 160 13.32 18.67 4.16
C ASN A 160 12.80 20.12 4.18
N TYR A 161 12.53 20.67 5.37
CA TYR A 161 12.00 22.03 5.53
C TYR A 161 12.92 23.10 4.93
N ALA A 162 12.35 23.96 4.12
CA ALA A 162 12.97 25.24 3.77
C ALA A 162 13.01 26.16 5.02
N PRO A 163 14.07 26.99 5.19
CA PRO A 163 15.18 27.21 4.26
C PRO A 163 16.34 26.19 4.35
N ASN A 164 16.33 25.23 5.31
CA ASN A 164 17.41 24.27 5.52
C ASN A 164 17.71 23.43 4.28
N SER A 165 16.69 23.07 3.50
CA SER A 165 16.83 22.35 2.24
C SER A 165 17.34 23.20 1.07
N GLY A 166 17.49 24.52 1.24
CA GLY A 166 18.05 25.42 0.25
C GLY A 166 19.57 25.26 0.09
N VAL A 167 20.11 25.74 -1.04
CA VAL A 167 21.55 25.60 -1.38
C VAL A 167 22.47 26.24 -0.35
N LEU A 168 22.00 27.29 0.36
CA LEU A 168 22.79 27.99 1.37
C LEU A 168 23.14 27.06 2.58
N TYR A 169 22.19 26.23 3.01
CA TYR A 169 22.34 25.39 4.22
C TYR A 169 22.66 23.93 3.88
N SER A 170 22.20 23.44 2.73
CA SER A 170 22.47 22.11 2.22
C SER A 170 23.06 22.21 0.79
N PRO A 171 24.33 22.60 0.65
CA PRO A 171 24.96 22.88 -0.64
C PRO A 171 25.27 21.62 -1.46
N SER A 172 25.25 20.43 -0.86
CA SER A 172 25.45 19.16 -1.55
C SER A 172 24.24 18.79 -2.42
N HIS A 173 24.44 17.89 -3.39
CA HIS A 173 23.37 17.40 -4.24
C HIS A 173 22.41 16.40 -3.57
N GLY A 174 22.61 16.06 -2.27
CA GLY A 174 21.74 15.11 -1.58
C GLY A 174 20.25 15.48 -1.62
N ILE A 175 19.93 16.80 -1.46
CA ILE A 175 18.54 17.29 -1.57
C ILE A 175 18.03 17.24 -3.02
N ASP A 176 18.90 17.42 -4.01
CA ASP A 176 18.50 17.30 -5.43
C ASP A 176 18.13 15.85 -5.77
N PHE A 177 18.91 14.90 -5.29
CA PHE A 177 18.57 13.47 -5.38
C PHE A 177 17.28 13.11 -4.64
N TYR A 178 17.02 13.72 -3.47
CA TYR A 178 15.77 13.57 -2.74
C TYR A 178 14.59 14.07 -3.58
N ALA A 179 14.67 15.30 -4.09
CA ALA A 179 13.56 15.90 -4.83
C ALA A 179 13.25 15.11 -6.11
N ILE A 180 14.25 14.85 -6.94
CA ILE A 180 14.08 14.16 -8.22
C ILE A 180 13.72 12.68 -8.01
N GLY A 181 14.38 12.00 -7.06
CA GLY A 181 14.09 10.59 -6.75
C GLY A 181 12.65 10.39 -6.29
N LEU A 182 12.12 11.27 -5.44
CA LEU A 182 10.72 11.23 -5.02
C LEU A 182 9.75 11.64 -6.14
N LEU A 183 10.13 12.55 -7.05
CA LEU A 183 9.33 12.84 -8.24
C LEU A 183 9.17 11.59 -9.12
N ILE A 184 10.25 10.85 -9.37
CA ILE A 184 10.21 9.61 -10.15
C ILE A 184 9.36 8.55 -9.42
N ALA A 185 9.58 8.32 -8.11
CA ALA A 185 8.81 7.38 -7.32
C ALA A 185 7.33 7.80 -7.17
N GLY A 186 7.04 9.12 -7.17
CA GLY A 186 5.69 9.66 -7.14
C GLY A 186 4.87 9.31 -8.39
N ILE A 187 5.49 9.31 -9.57
CA ILE A 187 4.84 8.84 -10.82
C ILE A 187 4.38 7.39 -10.64
N ALA A 188 5.24 6.52 -10.09
CA ALA A 188 4.91 5.11 -9.84
C ALA A 188 3.65 4.96 -8.99
N SER A 189 3.61 5.67 -7.85
CA SER A 189 2.50 5.59 -6.91
C SER A 189 1.20 6.16 -7.49
N LEU A 190 1.27 7.25 -8.26
CA LEU A 190 0.10 7.84 -8.91
C LEU A 190 -0.51 6.90 -9.95
N VAL A 191 0.30 6.33 -10.85
CA VAL A 191 -0.22 5.41 -11.88
C VAL A 191 -0.72 4.09 -11.28
N SER A 192 -0.08 3.62 -10.21
CA SER A 192 -0.55 2.45 -9.45
C SER A 192 -1.90 2.72 -8.80
N SER A 193 -2.11 3.91 -8.21
CA SER A 193 -3.37 4.26 -7.56
C SER A 193 -4.53 4.27 -8.54
N VAL A 194 -4.36 4.90 -9.71
CA VAL A 194 -5.38 4.90 -10.79
C VAL A 194 -5.70 3.47 -11.22
N ASN A 195 -4.68 2.64 -11.45
CA ASN A 195 -4.85 1.26 -11.86
C ASN A 195 -5.69 0.45 -10.83
N LEU A 196 -5.33 0.53 -9.55
CA LEU A 196 -6.03 -0.23 -8.51
C LEU A 196 -7.43 0.31 -8.21
N ILE A 197 -7.69 1.63 -8.34
CA ILE A 197 -9.05 2.17 -8.28
C ILE A 197 -9.90 1.54 -9.39
N VAL A 198 -9.43 1.61 -10.64
CA VAL A 198 -10.17 1.06 -11.79
C VAL A 198 -10.39 -0.45 -11.64
N THR A 199 -9.38 -1.17 -11.15
CA THR A 199 -9.47 -2.61 -10.88
C THR A 199 -10.59 -2.91 -9.89
N VAL A 200 -10.59 -2.28 -8.72
CA VAL A 200 -11.62 -2.53 -7.69
C VAL A 200 -13.00 -2.03 -8.12
N VAL A 201 -13.09 -0.90 -8.83
CA VAL A 201 -14.39 -0.35 -9.26
C VAL A 201 -15.02 -1.17 -10.38
N ASN A 202 -14.24 -1.61 -11.37
CA ASN A 202 -14.78 -2.17 -12.62
C ASN A 202 -14.66 -3.69 -12.74
N MET A 203 -13.74 -4.33 -11.98
CA MET A 203 -13.42 -5.75 -12.23
C MET A 203 -13.88 -6.69 -11.09
N ARG A 204 -14.79 -6.24 -10.23
CA ARG A 204 -15.39 -7.10 -9.20
C ARG A 204 -16.16 -8.25 -9.84
N ALA A 205 -16.04 -9.42 -9.24
CA ALA A 205 -16.81 -10.60 -9.62
C ALA A 205 -18.33 -10.33 -9.61
N PRO A 206 -19.11 -11.00 -10.48
CA PRO A 206 -20.57 -10.87 -10.49
C PRO A 206 -21.17 -11.05 -9.10
N GLY A 207 -22.12 -10.18 -8.74
CA GLY A 207 -22.79 -10.20 -7.43
C GLY A 207 -21.99 -9.58 -6.27
N MET A 208 -20.70 -9.25 -6.45
CA MET A 208 -19.87 -8.58 -5.45
C MET A 208 -20.22 -7.07 -5.38
N THR A 209 -21.22 -6.74 -4.61
CA THR A 209 -21.56 -5.34 -4.27
C THR A 209 -20.56 -4.75 -3.27
N TRP A 210 -20.61 -3.44 -3.04
CA TRP A 210 -19.67 -2.74 -2.16
C TRP A 210 -19.59 -3.34 -0.75
N PHE A 211 -20.75 -3.68 -0.14
CA PHE A 211 -20.79 -4.27 1.21
C PHE A 211 -20.48 -5.79 1.26
N LYS A 212 -20.02 -6.37 0.15
CA LYS A 212 -19.48 -7.73 0.09
C LYS A 212 -17.97 -7.74 -0.12
N LEU A 213 -17.31 -6.55 -0.23
CA LEU A 213 -15.86 -6.44 -0.34
C LEU A 213 -15.18 -6.78 0.98
N PRO A 214 -14.06 -7.52 0.98
CA PRO A 214 -13.21 -7.70 2.15
C PRO A 214 -12.72 -6.37 2.73
N VAL A 215 -12.48 -6.32 4.03
CA VAL A 215 -12.02 -5.07 4.69
C VAL A 215 -10.66 -4.64 4.17
N PHE A 216 -9.78 -5.58 3.85
CA PHE A 216 -8.50 -5.27 3.22
C PHE A 216 -8.67 -4.54 1.88
N THR A 217 -9.59 -5.01 1.04
CA THR A 217 -9.91 -4.34 -0.24
C THR A 217 -10.44 -2.93 0.00
N TRP A 218 -11.34 -2.72 0.98
CA TRP A 218 -11.83 -1.39 1.33
C TRP A 218 -10.74 -0.44 1.81
N MET A 219 -9.86 -0.90 2.71
CA MET A 219 -8.78 -0.06 3.23
C MET A 219 -7.82 0.35 2.12
N ASN A 220 -7.49 -0.58 1.22
CA ASN A 220 -6.65 -0.27 0.07
C ASN A 220 -7.34 0.67 -0.94
N LEU A 221 -8.64 0.51 -1.19
CA LEU A 221 -9.38 1.44 -2.06
C LEU A 221 -9.32 2.87 -1.53
N VAL A 222 -9.53 3.07 -0.21
CA VAL A 222 -9.38 4.38 0.44
C VAL A 222 -7.95 4.91 0.26
N VAL A 223 -6.94 4.07 0.42
CA VAL A 223 -5.52 4.43 0.21
C VAL A 223 -5.27 4.87 -1.23
N GLN A 224 -5.83 4.19 -2.22
CA GLN A 224 -5.63 4.59 -3.61
C GLN A 224 -6.22 5.98 -3.90
N PHE A 225 -7.37 6.33 -3.32
CA PHE A 225 -7.91 7.70 -3.39
C PHE A 225 -7.02 8.72 -2.67
N LEU A 226 -6.48 8.39 -1.49
CA LEU A 226 -5.54 9.25 -0.80
C LEU A 226 -4.30 9.51 -1.66
N LEU A 227 -3.69 8.48 -2.25
CA LEU A 227 -2.54 8.60 -3.14
C LEU A 227 -2.84 9.47 -4.35
N CYS A 228 -3.99 9.24 -5.00
CA CYS A 228 -4.37 9.97 -6.22
C CYS A 228 -4.43 11.48 -6.01
N PHE A 229 -4.86 11.94 -4.83
CA PHE A 229 -5.00 13.37 -4.53
C PHE A 229 -3.81 13.96 -3.76
N ALA A 230 -3.11 13.18 -2.92
CA ALA A 230 -2.00 13.68 -2.12
C ALA A 230 -0.70 13.83 -2.93
N LEU A 231 -0.42 12.89 -3.83
CA LEU A 231 0.82 12.90 -4.62
C LEU A 231 0.98 14.13 -5.52
N PRO A 232 -0.04 14.65 -6.20
CA PRO A 232 0.10 15.89 -6.97
C PRO A 232 0.57 17.07 -6.13
N VAL A 233 0.15 17.18 -4.86
CA VAL A 233 0.54 18.28 -3.97
C VAL A 233 2.02 18.23 -3.62
N ILE A 234 2.52 17.06 -3.20
CA ILE A 234 3.95 16.90 -2.93
C ILE A 234 4.79 17.03 -4.20
N THR A 235 4.27 16.59 -5.35
CA THR A 235 4.93 16.76 -6.64
C THR A 235 5.18 18.24 -6.94
N VAL A 236 4.18 19.10 -6.74
CA VAL A 236 4.34 20.56 -6.89
C VAL A 236 5.41 21.09 -5.93
N ALA A 237 5.37 20.71 -4.65
CA ALA A 237 6.36 21.17 -3.68
C ALA A 237 7.80 20.77 -4.07
N LEU A 238 8.00 19.53 -4.52
CA LEU A 238 9.30 19.02 -4.96
C LEU A 238 9.80 19.75 -6.23
N PHE A 239 8.91 20.04 -7.18
CA PHE A 239 9.26 20.85 -8.35
C PHE A 239 9.69 22.26 -7.95
N LEU A 240 8.96 22.93 -7.09
CA LEU A 240 9.31 24.28 -6.62
C LEU A 240 10.67 24.26 -5.89
N LEU A 241 10.93 23.25 -5.04
CA LEU A 241 12.24 23.10 -4.38
C LEU A 241 13.36 22.83 -5.38
N MET A 242 13.11 21.98 -6.36
CA MET A 242 14.07 21.70 -7.44
C MET A 242 14.40 22.98 -8.23
N PHE A 243 13.40 23.81 -8.55
CA PHE A 243 13.61 25.09 -9.21
C PHE A 243 14.41 26.06 -8.36
N ASP A 244 14.14 26.17 -7.05
CA ASP A 244 14.92 27.02 -6.16
C ASP A 244 16.39 26.59 -6.10
N ARG A 245 16.67 25.28 -6.13
CA ARG A 245 18.03 24.74 -6.00
C ARG A 245 18.82 24.72 -7.30
N LEU A 246 18.19 24.33 -8.41
CA LEU A 246 18.89 24.10 -9.69
C LEU A 246 18.81 25.30 -10.64
N PHE A 247 17.77 26.12 -10.54
CA PHE A 247 17.52 27.22 -11.46
C PHE A 247 17.52 28.61 -10.80
N GLY A 248 17.75 28.68 -9.47
CA GLY A 248 17.89 29.94 -8.73
C GLY A 248 16.56 30.71 -8.55
N SER A 249 15.42 30.05 -8.61
CA SER A 249 14.15 30.65 -8.20
C SER A 249 14.12 30.87 -6.68
N ASN A 250 13.08 31.51 -6.15
CA ASN A 250 13.02 31.92 -4.74
C ASN A 250 11.63 31.65 -4.13
N PHE A 251 11.00 30.52 -4.45
CA PHE A 251 9.70 30.16 -3.89
C PHE A 251 9.71 30.07 -2.37
N PHE A 252 10.81 29.56 -1.79
CA PHE A 252 10.94 29.31 -0.37
C PHE A 252 12.02 30.16 0.31
N ASN A 253 12.67 31.06 -0.39
CA ASN A 253 13.71 31.94 0.15
C ASN A 253 13.11 33.26 0.62
N ALA A 254 12.91 33.39 1.94
CA ALA A 254 12.30 34.60 2.54
C ALA A 254 13.10 35.88 2.29
N ALA A 255 14.43 35.81 2.17
CA ALA A 255 15.26 36.99 1.88
C ALA A 255 14.97 37.62 0.51
N ASN A 256 14.42 36.84 -0.43
CA ASN A 256 14.10 37.25 -1.78
C ASN A 256 12.59 37.22 -2.07
N GLY A 257 11.74 37.30 -1.03
CA GLY A 257 10.28 37.39 -1.15
C GLY A 257 9.56 36.03 -1.22
N GLY A 258 10.25 34.93 -1.04
CA GLY A 258 9.64 33.59 -0.92
C GLY A 258 9.08 33.33 0.47
N ASP A 259 8.37 32.20 0.62
CA ASP A 259 7.74 31.81 1.89
C ASP A 259 8.08 30.37 2.30
N PRO A 260 8.90 30.16 3.36
CA PRO A 260 9.17 28.83 3.90
C PRO A 260 7.93 28.12 4.45
N MET A 261 6.90 28.86 4.88
CA MET A 261 5.64 28.28 5.35
C MET A 261 4.88 27.58 4.21
N LEU A 262 5.01 28.11 2.99
CA LEU A 262 4.43 27.47 1.80
C LEU A 262 4.94 26.02 1.64
N TRP A 263 6.27 25.80 1.84
CA TRP A 263 6.81 24.43 1.84
C TRP A 263 6.14 23.56 2.90
N GLN A 264 6.02 24.04 4.14
CA GLN A 264 5.43 23.26 5.22
C GLN A 264 3.96 22.90 4.92
N HIS A 265 3.15 23.82 4.43
CA HIS A 265 1.77 23.55 4.04
C HIS A 265 1.68 22.54 2.91
N LEU A 266 2.40 22.73 1.80
CA LEU A 266 2.39 21.81 0.67
C LEU A 266 2.88 20.42 1.08
N PHE A 267 3.94 20.35 1.90
CA PHE A 267 4.45 19.08 2.39
C PHE A 267 3.41 18.36 3.27
N TRP A 268 2.79 19.05 4.23
CA TRP A 268 1.90 18.40 5.18
C TRP A 268 0.48 18.15 4.67
N ILE A 269 -0.01 18.90 3.69
CA ILE A 269 -1.23 18.53 2.94
C ILE A 269 -1.07 17.14 2.31
N PHE A 270 0.13 16.79 1.85
CA PHE A 270 0.48 15.43 1.48
C PHE A 270 0.81 14.58 2.72
N GLY A 271 1.65 15.07 3.62
CA GLY A 271 2.33 14.28 4.66
C GLY A 271 1.39 13.70 5.72
N HIS A 272 0.25 14.33 6.01
CA HIS A 272 -0.72 13.70 6.90
C HIS A 272 -1.56 12.62 6.20
N PRO A 273 -2.16 12.81 5.01
CA PRO A 273 -2.69 11.68 4.25
C PRO A 273 -1.71 10.53 4.07
N GLU A 274 -0.41 10.82 3.92
CA GLU A 274 0.66 9.82 3.80
C GLU A 274 0.70 8.86 5.00
N VAL A 275 0.56 9.35 6.23
CA VAL A 275 0.56 8.46 7.41
C VAL A 275 -0.64 7.51 7.41
N TYR A 276 -1.77 7.93 6.84
CA TYR A 276 -2.92 7.04 6.65
C TYR A 276 -2.76 6.09 5.47
N ILE A 277 -2.06 6.50 4.41
CA ILE A 277 -1.64 5.63 3.31
C ILE A 277 -0.79 4.47 3.85
N MET A 278 0.08 4.74 4.81
CA MET A 278 0.94 3.72 5.42
C MET A 278 0.21 2.78 6.37
N ILE A 279 -0.77 3.25 7.15
CA ILE A 279 -1.38 2.44 8.22
C ILE A 279 -2.64 1.67 7.78
N LEU A 280 -3.47 2.23 6.89
CA LEU A 280 -4.74 1.61 6.51
C LEU A 280 -4.59 0.23 5.88
N PRO A 281 -3.57 -0.06 5.04
CA PRO A 281 -3.36 -1.41 4.52
C PRO A 281 -3.12 -2.43 5.62
N ALA A 282 -2.34 -2.07 6.66
CA ALA A 282 -2.10 -2.93 7.81
C ALA A 282 -3.39 -3.16 8.63
N PHE A 283 -4.24 -2.15 8.77
CA PHE A 283 -5.57 -2.29 9.36
C PHE A 283 -6.45 -3.26 8.56
N GLY A 284 -6.37 -3.20 7.23
CA GLY A 284 -7.01 -4.16 6.34
C GLY A 284 -6.50 -5.58 6.58
N ILE A 285 -5.18 -5.77 6.59
CA ILE A 285 -4.52 -7.07 6.82
C ILE A 285 -5.00 -7.71 8.12
N VAL A 286 -4.94 -7.00 9.24
CA VAL A 286 -5.34 -7.58 10.53
C VAL A 286 -6.84 -7.81 10.62
N SER A 287 -7.64 -7.07 9.86
CA SER A 287 -9.08 -7.30 9.76
C SER A 287 -9.46 -8.57 9.01
N GLU A 288 -8.57 -9.10 8.15
CA GLU A 288 -8.73 -10.42 7.54
C GLU A 288 -8.18 -11.54 8.46
N ILE A 289 -7.08 -11.30 9.17
CA ILE A 289 -6.41 -12.29 10.01
C ILE A 289 -7.19 -12.60 11.29
N ILE A 290 -7.62 -11.56 12.02
CA ILE A 290 -8.28 -11.70 13.32
C ILE A 290 -9.53 -12.58 13.24
N PRO A 291 -10.46 -12.42 12.28
CA PRO A 291 -11.64 -13.28 12.16
C PRO A 291 -11.29 -14.76 11.95
N VAL A 292 -10.29 -15.04 11.10
CA VAL A 292 -9.87 -16.41 10.81
C VAL A 292 -9.35 -17.12 12.05
N PHE A 293 -8.47 -16.48 12.82
CA PHE A 293 -7.86 -17.12 13.98
C PHE A 293 -8.63 -16.93 15.29
N SER A 294 -9.68 -16.10 15.33
CA SER A 294 -10.67 -16.08 16.42
C SER A 294 -11.89 -16.97 16.16
N ARG A 295 -12.01 -17.51 14.92
CA ARG A 295 -13.14 -18.34 14.49
C ARG A 295 -14.49 -17.63 14.61
N LYS A 296 -14.49 -16.34 14.29
CA LYS A 296 -15.68 -15.48 14.28
C LYS A 296 -15.67 -14.57 13.07
N PRO A 297 -16.83 -14.16 12.53
CA PRO A 297 -16.87 -13.06 11.58
C PRO A 297 -16.37 -11.77 12.23
N ILE A 298 -15.89 -10.85 11.38
CA ILE A 298 -15.50 -9.50 11.86
C ILE A 298 -16.69 -8.83 12.53
N PHE A 299 -16.50 -8.35 13.74
CA PHE A 299 -17.57 -7.63 14.44
C PHE A 299 -17.77 -6.24 13.82
N GLY A 300 -19.03 -5.89 13.56
CA GLY A 300 -19.37 -4.55 13.07
C GLY A 300 -18.77 -4.22 11.72
N TYR A 301 -18.82 -5.13 10.73
CA TYR A 301 -18.27 -4.91 9.40
C TYR A 301 -18.60 -3.53 8.78
N PRO A 302 -19.86 -3.03 8.80
CA PRO A 302 -20.15 -1.69 8.27
C PRO A 302 -19.39 -0.58 9.02
N PHE A 303 -19.27 -0.70 10.34
CA PHE A 303 -18.49 0.27 11.14
C PHE A 303 -16.99 0.20 10.81
N MET A 304 -16.45 -0.99 10.52
CA MET A 304 -15.08 -1.14 10.05
C MET A 304 -14.85 -0.43 8.72
N VAL A 305 -15.80 -0.53 7.79
CA VAL A 305 -15.72 0.11 6.47
C VAL A 305 -15.85 1.63 6.63
N PHE A 306 -16.95 2.12 7.25
CA PHE A 306 -17.20 3.55 7.37
C PHE A 306 -16.15 4.27 8.21
N SER A 307 -15.62 3.65 9.26
CA SER A 307 -14.49 4.24 10.01
C SER A 307 -13.24 4.40 9.16
N GLY A 308 -12.94 3.45 8.24
CA GLY A 308 -11.84 3.58 7.30
C GLY A 308 -12.02 4.73 6.31
N ILE A 309 -13.22 4.85 5.74
CA ILE A 309 -13.58 5.95 4.84
C ILE A 309 -13.51 7.29 5.60
N ALA A 310 -14.03 7.35 6.83
CA ALA A 310 -13.99 8.54 7.66
C ALA A 310 -12.54 8.97 7.97
N ILE A 311 -11.64 8.03 8.34
CA ILE A 311 -10.22 8.31 8.56
C ILE A 311 -9.59 8.90 7.29
N GLY A 312 -9.83 8.29 6.12
CA GLY A 312 -9.29 8.79 4.85
C GLY A 312 -9.79 10.20 4.53
N PHE A 313 -11.08 10.46 4.67
CA PHE A 313 -11.66 11.77 4.42
C PHE A 313 -11.16 12.83 5.42
N MET A 314 -11.21 12.53 6.71
CA MET A 314 -10.79 13.47 7.77
C MET A 314 -9.30 13.76 7.71
N GLY A 315 -8.50 12.83 7.21
CA GLY A 315 -7.05 13.00 7.02
C GLY A 315 -6.67 14.22 6.20
N TRP A 316 -7.54 14.73 5.34
CA TRP A 316 -7.34 15.96 4.57
C TRP A 316 -7.53 17.25 5.39
N GLY A 317 -8.28 17.21 6.47
CA GLY A 317 -8.63 18.39 7.27
C GLY A 317 -7.75 18.63 8.49
N VAL A 318 -6.64 17.89 8.68
CA VAL A 318 -5.89 17.89 9.94
C VAL A 318 -4.39 18.17 9.78
N TRP A 319 -3.87 18.36 8.57
CA TRP A 319 -2.43 18.40 8.27
C TRP A 319 -1.62 19.40 9.11
N ALA A 320 -2.21 20.54 9.52
CA ALA A 320 -1.46 21.59 10.18
C ALA A 320 -1.18 21.32 11.67
N HIS A 321 -1.62 20.18 12.22
CA HIS A 321 -1.13 19.75 13.54
C HIS A 321 0.38 19.44 13.53
N HIS A 322 0.98 19.19 12.37
CA HIS A 322 2.44 19.10 12.22
C HIS A 322 3.14 20.48 12.26
N MET A 323 2.36 21.56 12.40
CA MET A 323 2.84 22.95 12.28
C MET A 323 2.46 23.82 13.47
N PHE A 324 2.05 23.27 14.62
CA PHE A 324 1.60 24.05 15.76
C PHE A 324 2.67 25.01 16.31
N ALA A 325 3.96 24.68 16.16
CA ALA A 325 5.08 25.54 16.55
C ALA A 325 5.63 26.41 15.41
N SER A 326 4.97 26.49 14.24
CA SER A 326 5.45 27.23 13.07
C SER A 326 5.03 28.73 13.08
N GLY A 327 4.29 29.18 14.08
CA GLY A 327 3.82 30.56 14.16
C GLY A 327 2.42 30.78 13.56
N MET A 328 1.63 29.75 13.35
CA MET A 328 0.23 29.88 12.94
C MET A 328 -0.59 30.65 13.99
N GLY A 329 -1.58 31.42 13.54
CA GLY A 329 -2.46 32.16 14.43
C GLY A 329 -3.34 31.26 15.32
N PRO A 330 -3.82 31.74 16.46
CA PRO A 330 -4.53 30.92 17.45
C PRO A 330 -5.83 30.30 16.92
N MET A 331 -6.52 30.97 16.00
CA MET A 331 -7.71 30.40 15.35
C MET A 331 -7.39 29.13 14.56
N SER A 332 -6.33 29.16 13.74
CA SER A 332 -5.90 28.00 12.96
C SER A 332 -5.42 26.87 13.88
N VAL A 333 -4.61 27.20 14.90
CA VAL A 333 -4.16 26.22 15.90
C VAL A 333 -5.33 25.52 16.57
N THR A 334 -6.34 26.27 17.02
CA THR A 334 -7.54 25.70 17.66
C THR A 334 -8.33 24.83 16.70
N ALA A 335 -8.59 25.30 15.47
CA ALA A 335 -9.37 24.55 14.48
C ALA A 335 -8.69 23.22 14.11
N PHE A 336 -7.40 23.22 13.83
CA PHE A 336 -6.65 22.00 13.50
C PHE A 336 -6.46 21.09 14.71
N SER A 337 -6.35 21.62 15.95
CA SER A 337 -6.34 20.82 17.17
C SER A 337 -7.64 20.05 17.33
N MET A 338 -8.79 20.73 17.24
CA MET A 338 -10.11 20.10 17.35
C MET A 338 -10.32 19.06 16.23
N ALA A 339 -10.06 19.41 14.97
CA ALA A 339 -10.23 18.50 13.84
C ALA A 339 -9.38 17.23 14.02
N THR A 340 -8.16 17.38 14.52
CA THR A 340 -7.24 16.26 14.76
C THR A 340 -7.74 15.35 15.88
N MET A 341 -8.31 15.91 16.94
CA MET A 341 -8.89 15.11 18.03
C MET A 341 -10.07 14.25 17.55
N PHE A 342 -10.88 14.75 16.62
CA PHE A 342 -12.00 14.00 16.08
C PHE A 342 -11.60 12.75 15.33
N ILE A 343 -10.42 12.68 14.70
CA ILE A 343 -9.98 11.49 13.95
C ILE A 343 -9.69 10.29 14.86
N ALA A 344 -9.50 10.54 16.17
CA ALA A 344 -9.37 9.47 17.15
C ALA A 344 -10.64 8.63 17.28
N VAL A 345 -11.83 9.19 17.02
CA VAL A 345 -13.12 8.49 17.14
C VAL A 345 -13.22 7.33 16.15
N PRO A 346 -13.14 7.50 14.82
CA PRO A 346 -13.20 6.38 13.88
C PRO A 346 -12.04 5.40 14.07
N THR A 347 -10.88 5.85 14.54
CA THR A 347 -9.75 4.98 14.87
C THR A 347 -10.08 4.10 16.09
N GLY A 348 -10.67 4.67 17.13
CA GLY A 348 -11.14 3.93 18.31
C GLY A 348 -12.20 2.89 17.96
N VAL A 349 -13.12 3.20 17.04
CA VAL A 349 -14.13 2.25 16.53
C VAL A 349 -13.43 1.00 15.97
N LYS A 350 -12.37 1.13 15.19
CA LYS A 350 -11.63 -0.02 14.64
C LYS A 350 -11.03 -0.89 15.75
N ILE A 351 -10.35 -0.27 16.73
CA ILE A 351 -9.73 -0.99 17.84
C ILE A 351 -10.81 -1.76 18.63
N LEU A 352 -11.90 -1.11 18.97
CA LEU A 352 -13.02 -1.73 19.72
C LEU A 352 -13.65 -2.89 18.93
N ASN A 353 -13.81 -2.76 17.62
CA ASN A 353 -14.37 -3.83 16.78
C ASN A 353 -13.39 -5.04 16.67
N TRP A 354 -12.09 -4.84 16.63
CA TRP A 354 -11.14 -5.95 16.71
C TRP A 354 -11.22 -6.65 18.07
N LEU A 355 -11.30 -5.90 19.17
CA LEU A 355 -11.46 -6.48 20.52
C LEU A 355 -12.81 -7.24 20.63
N ALA A 356 -13.89 -6.70 20.06
CA ALA A 356 -15.19 -7.38 20.04
C ALA A 356 -15.16 -8.63 19.14
N THR A 357 -14.37 -8.67 18.09
CA THR A 357 -14.13 -9.87 17.27
C THR A 357 -13.41 -10.93 18.07
N LEU A 358 -12.42 -10.53 18.89
CA LEU A 358 -11.68 -11.45 19.77
C LEU A 358 -12.55 -11.97 20.92
N TYR A 359 -13.42 -11.14 21.48
CA TYR A 359 -14.25 -11.46 22.63
C TYR A 359 -15.17 -12.66 22.35
N GLY A 360 -15.07 -13.71 23.17
CA GLY A 360 -15.83 -14.96 23.00
C GLY A 360 -15.37 -15.83 21.82
N GLY A 361 -14.26 -15.50 21.14
CA GLY A 361 -13.68 -16.29 20.06
C GLY A 361 -12.84 -17.47 20.55
N ARG A 362 -12.63 -18.46 19.66
CA ARG A 362 -11.68 -19.58 19.88
C ARG A 362 -10.32 -19.21 19.29
N ILE A 363 -9.53 -18.42 20.04
CA ILE A 363 -8.30 -17.80 19.53
C ILE A 363 -7.22 -18.86 19.33
N ARG A 364 -6.65 -18.86 18.11
CA ARG A 364 -5.46 -19.65 17.74
C ARG A 364 -4.25 -18.72 17.63
N TYR A 365 -3.27 -18.89 18.50
CA TYR A 365 -2.07 -18.05 18.55
C TYR A 365 -1.02 -18.50 17.51
N THR A 366 -1.35 -18.35 16.23
CA THR A 366 -0.41 -18.46 15.12
C THR A 366 0.49 -17.23 15.05
N CYS A 367 1.59 -17.27 14.28
CA CYS A 367 2.44 -16.11 14.08
C CYS A 367 1.65 -14.92 13.48
N ALA A 368 0.82 -15.18 12.47
CA ALA A 368 -0.04 -14.15 11.88
C ALA A 368 -0.94 -13.47 12.93
N MET A 369 -1.55 -14.27 13.81
CA MET A 369 -2.39 -13.75 14.89
C MET A 369 -1.60 -12.97 15.94
N LEU A 370 -0.42 -13.44 16.34
CA LEU A 370 0.44 -12.74 17.31
C LEU A 370 0.86 -11.37 16.77
N PHE A 371 1.28 -11.27 15.51
CA PHE A 371 1.62 -10.01 14.87
C PHE A 371 0.41 -9.07 14.75
N SER A 372 -0.79 -9.61 14.50
CA SER A 372 -2.03 -8.83 14.48
C SER A 372 -2.38 -8.28 15.87
N LEU A 373 -2.24 -9.07 16.93
CA LEU A 373 -2.41 -8.61 18.32
C LEU A 373 -1.31 -7.60 18.71
N GLY A 374 -0.10 -7.78 18.19
CA GLY A 374 1.01 -6.84 18.31
C GLY A 374 0.63 -5.47 17.71
N LEU A 375 0.06 -5.45 16.51
CA LEU A 375 -0.45 -4.21 15.91
C LEU A 375 -1.52 -3.58 16.82
N VAL A 376 -2.56 -4.32 17.19
CA VAL A 376 -3.66 -3.76 17.99
C VAL A 376 -3.16 -3.13 19.28
N SER A 377 -2.23 -3.79 19.99
CA SER A 377 -1.70 -3.29 21.26
C SER A 377 -0.74 -2.11 21.09
N MET A 378 0.25 -2.22 20.19
CA MET A 378 1.26 -1.18 20.02
C MET A 378 0.68 0.07 19.35
N PHE A 379 -0.18 -0.12 18.35
CA PHE A 379 -0.87 1.00 17.72
C PHE A 379 -1.80 1.72 18.71
N THR A 380 -2.44 1.02 19.65
CA THR A 380 -3.26 1.67 20.69
C THR A 380 -2.41 2.60 21.56
N ILE A 381 -1.21 2.17 21.98
CA ILE A 381 -0.27 3.03 22.71
C ILE A 381 0.14 4.24 21.87
N GLY A 382 0.49 4.01 20.59
CA GLY A 382 0.80 5.08 19.65
C GLY A 382 -0.36 6.03 19.41
N GLY A 383 -1.59 5.52 19.33
CA GLY A 383 -2.80 6.33 19.17
C GLY A 383 -3.07 7.22 20.39
N LEU A 384 -2.86 6.72 21.61
CA LEU A 384 -2.99 7.51 22.84
C LEU A 384 -1.96 8.65 22.90
N SER A 385 -0.70 8.40 22.53
CA SER A 385 0.29 9.48 22.40
C SER A 385 -0.06 10.46 21.27
N GLY A 386 -0.72 9.98 20.19
CA GLY A 386 -1.27 10.82 19.12
C GLY A 386 -2.34 11.81 19.61
N VAL A 387 -3.20 11.38 20.53
CA VAL A 387 -4.20 12.29 21.15
C VAL A 387 -3.51 13.41 21.92
N THR A 388 -2.40 13.13 22.61
CA THR A 388 -1.62 14.21 23.29
C THR A 388 -1.03 15.19 22.30
N HIS A 389 -0.57 14.75 21.11
CA HIS A 389 -0.12 15.64 20.03
C HIS A 389 -1.27 16.40 19.35
N ALA A 390 -2.46 15.84 19.30
CA ALA A 390 -3.63 16.54 18.79
C ALA A 390 -4.02 17.75 19.64
N PHE A 391 -3.70 17.73 20.94
CA PHE A 391 -3.90 18.84 21.86
C PHE A 391 -2.76 19.84 21.77
N ALA A 392 -2.98 20.95 21.07
CA ALA A 392 -1.93 21.92 20.72
C ALA A 392 -1.08 22.41 21.90
N PRO A 393 -1.63 22.73 23.11
CA PRO A 393 -0.80 23.10 24.26
C PRO A 393 0.17 22.02 24.71
N ALA A 394 -0.19 20.74 24.61
CA ALA A 394 0.69 19.63 24.89
C ALA A 394 1.74 19.47 23.77
N ASP A 395 1.33 19.55 22.51
CA ASP A 395 2.22 19.42 21.38
C ASP A 395 3.28 20.51 21.32
N THR A 396 2.95 21.75 21.74
CA THR A 396 3.93 22.83 21.84
C THR A 396 5.13 22.47 22.72
N GLN A 397 4.95 21.60 23.73
CA GLN A 397 6.03 21.09 24.58
C GLN A 397 6.68 19.82 24.01
N GLN A 398 5.94 19.01 23.26
CA GLN A 398 6.35 17.68 22.78
C GLN A 398 6.94 17.73 21.37
N THR A 399 6.53 18.72 20.56
CA THR A 399 6.98 18.85 19.17
C THR A 399 8.49 18.93 19.09
N ASP A 400 9.09 18.30 18.09
CA ASP A 400 10.53 18.20 17.88
C ASP A 400 11.35 17.59 19.05
N THR A 401 10.70 16.87 19.97
CA THR A 401 11.35 16.05 20.99
C THR A 401 11.37 14.56 20.62
N TYR A 402 12.04 13.75 21.45
CA TYR A 402 12.03 12.29 21.33
C TYR A 402 10.66 11.66 21.61
N TYR A 403 9.71 12.41 22.19
CA TYR A 403 8.34 11.95 22.37
C TYR A 403 7.63 11.74 21.01
N ILE A 404 7.85 12.65 20.06
CA ILE A 404 7.36 12.50 18.67
C ILE A 404 7.95 11.25 18.01
N ILE A 405 9.25 10.98 18.22
CA ILE A 405 9.92 9.79 17.66
C ILE A 405 9.30 8.52 18.24
N ALA A 406 9.05 8.49 19.55
CA ALA A 406 8.35 7.37 20.19
C ALA A 406 6.95 7.17 19.58
N HIS A 407 6.16 8.25 19.49
CA HIS A 407 4.81 8.23 18.96
C HIS A 407 4.75 7.61 17.57
N PHE A 408 5.48 8.20 16.60
CA PHE A 408 5.33 7.72 15.22
C PHE A 408 5.91 6.32 15.00
N HIS A 409 6.88 5.87 15.80
CA HIS A 409 7.34 4.48 15.72
C HIS A 409 6.31 3.50 16.31
N TYR A 410 5.58 3.86 17.38
CA TYR A 410 4.48 3.03 17.88
C TYR A 410 3.35 2.92 16.85
N VAL A 411 3.11 3.98 16.05
CA VAL A 411 2.10 3.95 14.99
C VAL A 411 2.62 3.22 13.74
N LEU A 412 3.84 3.55 13.25
CA LEU A 412 4.36 3.01 11.99
C LEU A 412 4.99 1.64 12.15
N PHE A 413 5.96 1.47 13.06
CA PHE A 413 6.57 0.16 13.28
C PHE A 413 5.61 -0.74 14.06
N GLY A 414 5.12 -0.27 15.21
CA GLY A 414 4.19 -1.02 16.07
C GLY A 414 2.82 -1.25 15.42
N GLY A 415 2.37 -0.33 14.59
CA GLY A 415 1.16 -0.45 13.77
C GLY A 415 1.44 -1.10 12.41
N ALA A 416 1.93 -0.31 11.44
CA ALA A 416 1.99 -0.75 10.06
C ALA A 416 2.90 -1.98 9.87
N LEU A 417 4.14 -1.94 10.36
CA LEU A 417 5.11 -3.01 10.08
C LEU A 417 4.75 -4.33 10.75
N LEU A 418 4.26 -4.33 12.01
CA LEU A 418 3.78 -5.57 12.64
C LEU A 418 2.59 -6.14 11.87
N GLY A 419 1.65 -5.31 11.41
CA GLY A 419 0.54 -5.76 10.58
C GLY A 419 0.99 -6.39 9.26
N LEU A 420 1.97 -5.79 8.60
CA LEU A 420 2.57 -6.31 7.37
C LEU A 420 3.27 -7.67 7.61
N PHE A 421 3.99 -7.83 8.72
CA PHE A 421 4.52 -9.15 9.10
C PHE A 421 3.42 -10.18 9.38
N GLY A 422 2.31 -9.77 9.99
CA GLY A 422 1.12 -10.62 10.11
C GLY A 422 0.65 -11.13 8.75
N GLY A 423 0.58 -10.22 7.77
CA GLY A 423 0.24 -10.54 6.38
C GLY A 423 1.23 -11.51 5.73
N PHE A 424 2.55 -11.33 5.93
CA PHE A 424 3.54 -12.28 5.41
C PHE A 424 3.30 -13.69 5.94
N TYR A 425 3.10 -13.89 7.23
CA TYR A 425 2.83 -15.22 7.79
C TYR A 425 1.49 -15.79 7.33
N PHE A 426 0.47 -14.95 7.11
CA PHE A 426 -0.86 -15.38 6.71
C PHE A 426 -0.92 -15.82 5.25
N TRP A 427 -0.43 -14.99 4.31
CA TRP A 427 -0.48 -15.27 2.89
C TRP A 427 0.76 -15.97 2.31
N TRP A 428 1.78 -16.27 3.14
CA TRP A 428 2.98 -16.97 2.67
C TRP A 428 2.66 -18.29 1.94
N PRO A 429 1.75 -19.16 2.46
CA PRO A 429 1.36 -20.38 1.74
C PRO A 429 0.74 -20.08 0.38
N LYS A 430 -0.09 -19.03 0.28
CA LYS A 430 -0.74 -18.60 -0.96
C LYS A 430 0.26 -18.10 -2.00
N ILE A 431 1.31 -17.42 -1.57
CA ILE A 431 2.32 -16.82 -2.45
C ILE A 431 3.37 -17.85 -2.88
N PHE A 432 3.87 -18.66 -1.95
CA PHE A 432 5.05 -19.51 -2.14
C PHE A 432 4.77 -21.02 -2.07
N GLY A 433 3.55 -21.45 -1.80
CA GLY A 433 3.16 -22.86 -1.73
C GLY A 433 3.76 -23.65 -0.57
N HIS A 434 4.26 -22.98 0.48
CA HIS A 434 4.75 -23.63 1.71
C HIS A 434 4.61 -22.71 2.92
N PHE A 435 4.58 -23.28 4.11
CA PHE A 435 4.55 -22.52 5.36
C PHE A 435 5.93 -22.00 5.77
N LEU A 436 5.94 -20.88 6.48
CA LEU A 436 7.04 -20.53 7.37
C LEU A 436 6.93 -21.34 8.68
N ASP A 437 8.07 -21.67 9.30
CA ASP A 437 8.06 -22.38 10.57
C ASP A 437 7.46 -21.51 11.70
N GLU A 438 6.40 -22.00 12.32
CA GLU A 438 5.65 -21.30 13.37
C GLU A 438 6.46 -21.11 14.65
N LYS A 439 7.37 -22.03 15.01
CA LYS A 439 8.18 -21.91 16.24
C LYS A 439 9.22 -20.80 16.06
N ILE A 440 9.92 -20.81 14.94
CA ILE A 440 10.90 -19.75 14.60
C ILE A 440 10.16 -18.42 14.44
N GLY A 441 8.96 -18.41 13.82
CA GLY A 441 8.12 -17.24 13.69
C GLY A 441 7.69 -16.62 15.01
N LYS A 442 7.38 -17.43 16.02
CA LYS A 442 7.07 -16.94 17.38
C LYS A 442 8.29 -16.32 18.06
N TRP A 443 9.49 -16.86 17.85
CA TRP A 443 10.71 -16.20 18.28
C TRP A 443 10.92 -14.87 17.59
N HIS A 444 10.72 -14.79 16.27
CA HIS A 444 10.74 -13.51 15.52
C HIS A 444 9.79 -12.49 16.18
N PHE A 445 8.53 -12.87 16.45
CA PHE A 445 7.55 -11.98 17.06
C PHE A 445 8.01 -11.46 18.43
N TRP A 446 8.35 -12.36 19.36
CA TRP A 446 8.65 -11.97 20.74
C TRP A 446 9.94 -11.17 20.84
N VAL A 447 10.99 -11.57 20.12
CA VAL A 447 12.27 -10.82 20.11
C VAL A 447 12.06 -9.43 19.52
N THR A 448 11.31 -9.32 18.42
CA THR A 448 10.98 -8.03 17.81
C THR A 448 10.13 -7.16 18.73
N LEU A 449 9.10 -7.70 19.37
CA LEU A 449 8.21 -6.96 20.26
C LEU A 449 8.93 -6.45 21.52
N ILE A 450 9.78 -7.27 22.11
CA ILE A 450 10.61 -6.88 23.28
C ILE A 450 11.59 -5.79 22.88
N GLY A 451 12.34 -6.00 21.77
CA GLY A 451 13.29 -5.02 21.26
C GLY A 451 12.61 -3.70 20.90
N PHE A 452 11.42 -3.76 20.29
CA PHE A 452 10.59 -2.60 19.98
C PHE A 452 10.26 -1.76 21.21
N ASN A 453 9.71 -2.37 22.24
CA ASN A 453 9.34 -1.65 23.47
C ASN A 453 10.56 -1.11 24.22
N LEU A 454 11.68 -1.85 24.24
CA LEU A 454 12.95 -1.36 24.80
C LEU A 454 13.54 -0.19 24.00
N THR A 455 13.26 -0.10 22.69
CA THR A 455 13.74 1.00 21.86
C THR A 455 12.88 2.24 22.03
N PHE A 456 11.58 2.10 21.78
CA PHE A 456 10.70 3.27 21.61
C PHE A 456 9.94 3.64 22.89
N GLY A 457 9.75 2.74 23.84
CA GLY A 457 9.19 3.05 25.16
C GLY A 457 9.99 4.14 25.89
N PRO A 458 11.31 3.95 26.11
CA PRO A 458 12.17 4.94 26.73
C PRO A 458 12.24 6.31 26.01
N MET A 459 11.97 6.34 24.71
CA MET A 459 11.97 7.60 23.95
C MET A 459 10.85 8.56 24.38
N HIS A 460 9.71 8.06 24.91
CA HIS A 460 8.71 8.91 25.55
C HIS A 460 9.30 9.63 26.77
N ILE A 461 10.06 8.90 27.60
CA ILE A 461 10.70 9.46 28.79
C ILE A 461 11.76 10.49 28.38
N LEU A 462 12.62 10.17 27.39
CA LEU A 462 13.61 11.10 26.86
C LEU A 462 12.97 12.40 26.35
N GLY A 463 11.84 12.28 25.62
CA GLY A 463 11.10 13.45 25.16
C GLY A 463 10.53 14.29 26.30
N MET A 464 9.95 13.64 27.33
CA MET A 464 9.46 14.33 28.53
C MET A 464 10.58 14.99 29.34
N GLN A 465 11.79 14.48 29.27
CA GLN A 465 13.00 15.07 29.84
C GLN A 465 13.56 16.22 28.97
N GLY A 466 12.95 16.54 27.82
CA GLY A 466 13.36 17.62 26.93
C GLY A 466 14.45 17.26 25.93
N MET A 467 14.74 15.98 25.69
CA MET A 467 15.66 15.58 24.62
C MET A 467 15.06 15.92 23.26
N SER A 468 15.65 16.86 22.52
CA SER A 468 15.22 17.20 21.17
C SER A 468 15.58 16.11 20.18
N ARG A 469 14.74 15.93 19.14
CA ARG A 469 15.07 15.08 18.00
C ARG A 469 16.26 15.64 17.23
N ARG A 470 16.94 14.80 16.44
CA ARG A 470 18.09 15.18 15.61
C ARG A 470 19.38 15.54 16.38
N TYR A 471 19.45 15.33 17.69
CA TYR A 471 20.71 15.41 18.41
C TYR A 471 21.69 14.37 17.88
N PHE A 472 22.85 14.82 17.38
CA PHE A 472 23.90 13.89 16.99
C PHE A 472 24.73 13.38 18.17
N THR A 473 24.75 14.15 19.30
CA THR A 473 25.36 13.77 20.57
C THR A 473 24.73 14.58 21.70
N TYR A 474 24.99 14.21 22.95
CA TYR A 474 24.51 14.87 24.14
C TYR A 474 25.56 14.82 25.25
N SER A 475 25.48 15.73 26.26
CA SER A 475 26.42 15.81 27.39
C SER A 475 25.99 14.85 28.51
N ALA A 476 26.98 14.36 29.29
CA ALA A 476 26.74 13.39 30.36
C ALA A 476 25.84 13.93 31.49
N ASN A 477 25.86 15.24 31.72
CA ASN A 477 25.06 15.91 32.75
C ASN A 477 23.59 16.17 32.38
N GLN A 478 23.17 15.86 31.15
CA GLN A 478 21.78 16.05 30.71
C GLN A 478 20.81 14.94 31.17
N GLY A 479 21.30 13.87 31.78
CA GLY A 479 20.46 12.77 32.29
C GLY A 479 19.93 11.79 31.28
N PHE A 480 20.26 11.92 29.98
CA PHE A 480 19.71 11.09 28.88
C PHE A 480 20.41 9.74 28.71
N ASN A 481 21.54 9.49 29.39
CA ASN A 481 22.44 8.37 29.14
C ASN A 481 21.76 7.00 29.30
N PHE A 482 21.10 6.79 30.44
CA PHE A 482 20.47 5.49 30.75
C PHE A 482 19.44 5.10 29.70
N TRP A 483 18.49 5.99 29.40
CA TRP A 483 17.40 5.70 28.47
C TRP A 483 17.88 5.57 27.03
N ASN A 484 18.89 6.35 26.61
CA ASN A 484 19.51 6.19 25.30
C ASN A 484 20.23 4.84 25.15
N MET A 485 20.92 4.38 26.21
CA MET A 485 21.55 3.06 26.19
C MET A 485 20.50 1.96 26.08
N VAL A 486 19.42 2.01 26.89
CA VAL A 486 18.32 1.01 26.81
C VAL A 486 17.71 1.00 25.41
N ALA A 487 17.42 2.19 24.83
CA ALA A 487 16.87 2.31 23.49
C ALA A 487 17.82 1.75 22.41
N SER A 488 19.14 1.93 22.59
CA SER A 488 20.13 1.38 21.65
C SER A 488 20.22 -0.14 21.74
N VAL A 489 20.24 -0.71 22.94
CA VAL A 489 20.18 -2.18 23.13
C VAL A 489 18.90 -2.75 22.49
N GLY A 490 17.76 -2.10 22.72
CA GLY A 490 16.49 -2.49 22.09
C GLY A 490 16.57 -2.53 20.57
N ALA A 491 17.19 -1.54 19.94
CA ALA A 491 17.33 -1.49 18.47
C ALA A 491 18.15 -2.67 17.91
N PHE A 492 19.22 -3.07 18.57
CA PHE A 492 19.98 -4.26 18.18
C PHE A 492 19.19 -5.55 18.41
N ILE A 493 18.31 -5.60 19.42
CA ILE A 493 17.40 -6.73 19.62
C ILE A 493 16.37 -6.79 18.48
N ILE A 494 15.84 -5.66 18.00
CA ILE A 494 14.98 -5.63 16.80
C ILE A 494 15.72 -6.21 15.58
N ALA A 495 16.97 -5.83 15.38
CA ALA A 495 17.78 -6.36 14.28
C ALA A 495 17.95 -7.89 14.38
N ILE A 496 18.15 -8.44 15.59
CA ILE A 496 18.16 -9.89 15.82
C ILE A 496 16.81 -10.50 15.46
N GLY A 497 15.69 -9.86 15.84
CA GLY A 497 14.35 -10.31 15.44
C GLY A 497 14.20 -10.41 13.92
N LEU A 498 14.68 -9.42 13.18
CA LEU A 498 14.65 -9.44 11.71
C LEU A 498 15.55 -10.55 11.13
N LEU A 499 16.74 -10.77 11.69
CA LEU A 499 17.61 -11.88 11.29
C LEU A 499 16.92 -13.25 11.53
N ILE A 500 16.14 -13.40 12.61
CA ILE A 500 15.33 -14.60 12.85
C ILE A 500 14.28 -14.78 11.76
N PHE A 501 13.66 -13.70 11.25
CA PHE A 501 12.72 -13.77 10.13
C PHE A 501 13.41 -14.30 8.87
N PHE A 502 14.55 -13.73 8.46
CA PHE A 502 15.29 -14.20 7.29
C PHE A 502 15.78 -15.65 7.46
N TYR A 503 16.22 -16.01 8.65
CA TYR A 503 16.58 -17.40 8.97
C TYR A 503 15.38 -18.33 8.77
N ASN A 504 14.19 -17.93 9.26
CA ASN A 504 12.94 -18.68 9.06
C ASN A 504 12.64 -18.89 7.58
N VAL A 505 12.72 -17.84 6.76
CA VAL A 505 12.49 -17.93 5.32
C VAL A 505 13.43 -18.96 4.67
N VAL A 506 14.71 -18.89 4.97
CA VAL A 506 15.72 -19.79 4.39
C VAL A 506 15.51 -21.26 4.84
N VAL A 507 15.27 -21.47 6.12
CA VAL A 507 15.10 -22.84 6.69
C VAL A 507 13.81 -23.46 6.18
N SER A 508 12.71 -22.72 6.19
CA SER A 508 11.40 -23.18 5.71
C SER A 508 11.45 -23.55 4.22
N TYR A 509 12.08 -22.72 3.40
CA TYR A 509 12.26 -23.01 1.98
C TYR A 509 13.13 -24.26 1.75
N ARG A 510 14.26 -24.41 2.48
CA ARG A 510 15.13 -25.60 2.38
C ARG A 510 14.41 -26.88 2.82
N SER A 511 13.62 -26.80 3.89
CA SER A 511 12.79 -27.91 4.38
C SER A 511 11.77 -28.35 3.35
N PHE A 512 11.04 -27.40 2.78
CA PHE A 512 10.07 -27.64 1.70
C PHE A 512 10.74 -28.28 0.48
N LYS A 513 11.88 -27.74 0.04
CA LYS A 513 12.60 -28.29 -1.12
C LYS A 513 13.10 -29.72 -0.89
N LYS A 514 13.44 -30.07 0.36
CA LYS A 514 13.86 -31.43 0.73
C LYS A 514 12.70 -32.42 0.81
N ASN A 515 11.57 -31.97 1.33
CA ASN A 515 10.35 -32.75 1.53
C ASN A 515 9.15 -31.91 1.04
N PRO A 516 8.88 -31.88 -0.27
CA PRO A 516 7.75 -31.13 -0.79
C PRO A 516 6.44 -31.72 -0.23
N VAL A 517 5.64 -30.86 0.39
CA VAL A 517 4.29 -31.18 0.87
C VAL A 517 3.34 -30.26 0.12
N GLU A 518 2.40 -30.85 -0.57
CA GLU A 518 1.31 -30.10 -1.18
C GLU A 518 0.43 -29.48 -0.10
N ILE A 519 0.15 -28.20 -0.24
CA ILE A 519 -0.68 -27.45 0.69
C ILE A 519 -2.05 -27.24 0.07
N SER A 520 -3.12 -27.50 0.83
CA SER A 520 -4.49 -27.16 0.44
C SER A 520 -4.60 -25.67 0.06
N GLY A 521 -5.49 -25.33 -0.85
CA GLY A 521 -5.80 -23.94 -1.19
C GLY A 521 -6.30 -23.15 0.02
N ASP A 522 -6.84 -23.82 1.05
CA ASP A 522 -7.34 -23.22 2.31
C ASP A 522 -6.67 -23.79 3.56
N PRO A 523 -5.40 -23.51 3.82
CA PRO A 523 -4.69 -24.06 4.97
C PRO A 523 -5.15 -23.50 6.33
N TRP A 524 -5.91 -22.41 6.34
CA TRP A 524 -6.31 -21.70 7.55
C TRP A 524 -7.79 -21.85 7.89
N ASP A 525 -8.60 -22.45 7.02
CA ASP A 525 -10.06 -22.43 7.07
C ASP A 525 -10.57 -20.97 7.04
N ALA A 526 -10.13 -20.25 6.00
CA ALA A 526 -10.31 -18.83 5.83
C ALA A 526 -11.69 -18.46 5.22
N ARG A 527 -11.92 -17.19 4.94
CA ARG A 527 -13.26 -16.67 4.66
C ARG A 527 -13.44 -16.08 3.26
N SER A 528 -12.38 -15.52 2.67
CA SER A 528 -12.39 -14.70 1.47
C SER A 528 -11.97 -15.49 0.21
N LEU A 529 -12.25 -14.93 -0.98
CA LEU A 529 -12.16 -15.60 -2.28
C LEU A 529 -10.77 -16.10 -2.65
N GLU A 530 -9.71 -15.42 -2.23
CA GLU A 530 -8.33 -15.82 -2.54
C GLU A 530 -7.98 -17.23 -2.01
N TRP A 531 -8.78 -17.76 -1.10
CA TRP A 531 -8.60 -19.10 -0.55
C TRP A 531 -9.40 -20.17 -1.29
N MET A 532 -10.21 -19.77 -2.31
CA MET A 532 -10.91 -20.70 -3.20
C MET A 532 -10.06 -21.25 -4.36
N ILE A 533 -8.82 -20.84 -4.46
CA ILE A 533 -7.88 -21.20 -5.52
C ILE A 533 -6.65 -21.89 -4.94
N PRO A 534 -5.89 -22.66 -5.74
CA PRO A 534 -4.72 -23.41 -5.25
C PRO A 534 -3.64 -22.58 -4.57
N CYS A 535 -2.80 -23.23 -3.78
CA CYS A 535 -1.56 -22.71 -3.24
C CYS A 535 -0.34 -23.43 -3.86
N PRO A 536 0.59 -22.73 -4.54
CA PRO A 536 0.57 -21.27 -4.84
C PRO A 536 -0.51 -20.90 -5.86
N THR A 537 -0.83 -19.61 -5.91
CA THR A 537 -1.83 -19.08 -6.84
C THR A 537 -1.42 -19.31 -8.30
N PRO A 538 -2.30 -19.86 -9.17
CA PRO A 538 -2.02 -20.06 -10.60
C PRO A 538 -1.89 -18.70 -11.34
N GLU A 539 -1.24 -18.70 -12.51
CA GLU A 539 -1.02 -17.46 -13.27
C GLU A 539 -2.34 -16.77 -13.67
N TYR A 540 -3.37 -17.53 -13.97
CA TYR A 540 -4.70 -17.03 -14.38
C TYR A 540 -5.63 -16.64 -13.23
N ASN A 541 -5.22 -16.76 -11.96
CA ASN A 541 -6.02 -16.55 -10.75
C ASN A 541 -7.20 -17.51 -10.66
N PHE A 542 -8.30 -17.22 -11.36
CA PHE A 542 -9.53 -17.99 -11.38
C PHE A 542 -9.75 -18.63 -12.76
N ALA A 543 -9.95 -19.92 -12.80
CA ALA A 543 -10.38 -20.65 -14.00
C ALA A 543 -11.78 -20.19 -14.42
N GLU A 544 -12.70 -20.15 -13.44
CA GLU A 544 -14.04 -19.59 -13.61
C GLU A 544 -14.20 -18.39 -12.66
N ILE A 545 -14.76 -17.30 -13.18
CA ILE A 545 -15.03 -16.12 -12.36
C ILE A 545 -16.11 -16.46 -11.33
N PRO A 546 -15.84 -16.35 -10.01
CA PRO A 546 -16.82 -16.74 -9.01
C PRO A 546 -18.01 -15.78 -8.98
N VAL A 547 -19.21 -16.29 -8.72
CA VAL A 547 -20.38 -15.46 -8.39
C VAL A 547 -20.45 -15.30 -6.88
N VAL A 548 -20.54 -14.05 -6.42
CA VAL A 548 -20.53 -13.70 -5.00
C VAL A 548 -21.93 -13.36 -4.53
N THR A 549 -22.45 -14.14 -3.60
CA THR A 549 -23.81 -13.99 -3.05
C THR A 549 -23.84 -13.27 -1.71
N GLU A 550 -22.76 -13.43 -0.91
CA GLU A 550 -22.66 -12.91 0.47
C GLU A 550 -21.28 -12.33 0.76
N LEU A 551 -21.17 -11.61 1.88
CA LEU A 551 -19.87 -11.28 2.50
C LEU A 551 -19.26 -12.59 3.02
N ASP A 552 -17.94 -12.74 2.90
CA ASP A 552 -17.25 -13.98 3.27
C ASP A 552 -17.74 -15.20 2.46
N GLU A 553 -17.93 -15.02 1.15
CA GLU A 553 -18.48 -16.01 0.22
C GLU A 553 -17.89 -17.41 0.40
N PHE A 554 -16.55 -17.52 0.53
CA PHE A 554 -15.91 -18.83 0.67
C PHE A 554 -16.28 -19.54 1.99
N TRP A 555 -16.48 -18.75 3.07
CA TRP A 555 -16.98 -19.30 4.33
C TRP A 555 -18.37 -19.88 4.18
N HIS A 556 -19.28 -19.16 3.53
CA HIS A 556 -20.68 -19.56 3.35
C HIS A 556 -20.82 -20.76 2.42
N ARG A 557 -19.87 -20.99 1.51
CA ARG A 557 -19.83 -22.24 0.71
C ARG A 557 -19.41 -23.46 1.53
N LYS A 558 -18.63 -23.27 2.60
CA LYS A 558 -18.18 -24.37 3.49
C LYS A 558 -19.14 -24.64 4.64
N TYR A 559 -19.81 -23.62 5.14
CA TYR A 559 -20.61 -23.68 6.36
C TYR A 559 -22.03 -23.14 6.13
N GLY A 560 -23.02 -23.85 6.69
CA GLY A 560 -24.42 -23.46 6.74
C GLY A 560 -25.03 -23.65 8.11
N HIS A 561 -26.31 -23.39 8.25
CA HIS A 561 -27.04 -23.64 9.48
C HIS A 561 -27.82 -24.95 9.37
N GLY A 562 -27.64 -25.85 10.36
CA GLY A 562 -28.44 -27.05 10.50
C GLY A 562 -29.86 -26.75 10.97
N GLU A 563 -30.71 -27.76 11.01
CA GLU A 563 -32.10 -27.63 11.46
C GLU A 563 -32.24 -27.08 12.90
N ASP A 564 -31.21 -27.33 13.72
CA ASP A 564 -31.11 -26.82 15.11
C ASP A 564 -30.52 -25.37 15.19
N GLY A 565 -30.31 -24.73 14.05
CA GLY A 565 -29.71 -23.38 13.96
C GLY A 565 -28.20 -23.34 14.28
N ARG A 566 -27.57 -24.47 14.52
CA ARG A 566 -26.12 -24.51 14.75
C ARG A 566 -25.37 -24.48 13.42
N LEU A 567 -24.18 -23.87 13.48
CA LEU A 567 -23.26 -23.88 12.35
C LEU A 567 -22.77 -25.30 12.07
N VAL A 568 -23.01 -25.80 10.89
CA VAL A 568 -22.57 -27.11 10.41
C VAL A 568 -21.72 -26.95 9.14
N ARG A 569 -20.76 -27.83 8.95
CA ARG A 569 -20.02 -27.90 7.70
C ARG A 569 -20.90 -28.56 6.63
N ILE A 570 -21.09 -27.89 5.50
CA ILE A 570 -21.94 -28.36 4.39
C ILE A 570 -21.11 -28.85 3.20
N ALA A 571 -19.85 -28.40 3.08
CA ALA A 571 -18.92 -28.89 2.08
C ALA A 571 -17.48 -28.85 2.61
N GLU A 572 -16.64 -29.76 2.14
CA GLU A 572 -15.21 -29.70 2.40
C GLU A 572 -14.55 -28.61 1.52
N ALA A 573 -13.48 -27.98 2.00
CA ALA A 573 -12.80 -26.92 1.25
C ALA A 573 -12.24 -27.45 -0.08
N GLU A 574 -11.72 -28.67 -0.09
CA GLU A 574 -11.14 -29.35 -1.24
C GLU A 574 -12.14 -29.59 -2.37
N ASP A 575 -13.44 -29.69 -2.07
CA ASP A 575 -14.51 -29.84 -3.07
C ASP A 575 -14.87 -28.50 -3.74
N ILE A 576 -14.56 -27.37 -3.07
CA ILE A 576 -14.87 -26.02 -3.52
C ILE A 576 -13.67 -25.38 -4.22
N ILE A 577 -12.45 -25.74 -3.80
CA ILE A 577 -11.22 -25.17 -4.33
C ILE A 577 -11.04 -25.59 -5.78
N GLU A 578 -10.78 -24.61 -6.63
CA GLU A 578 -10.50 -24.86 -8.05
C GLU A 578 -9.31 -25.81 -8.23
N LYS A 579 -9.43 -26.73 -9.17
CA LYS A 579 -8.31 -27.62 -9.53
C LYS A 579 -7.34 -26.86 -10.45
N PRO A 580 -6.01 -27.03 -10.29
CA PRO A 580 -5.05 -26.41 -11.18
C PRO A 580 -5.11 -27.01 -12.58
N GLY A 581 -4.69 -26.25 -13.60
CA GLY A 581 -4.51 -26.76 -14.96
C GLY A 581 -5.59 -26.35 -15.96
N ALA A 582 -6.36 -25.28 -15.70
CA ALA A 582 -7.28 -24.73 -16.69
C ALA A 582 -6.53 -24.26 -17.95
N THR A 583 -7.07 -24.57 -19.12
CA THR A 583 -6.53 -24.21 -20.45
C THR A 583 -7.47 -23.24 -21.16
N GLY A 584 -6.99 -22.55 -22.20
CA GLY A 584 -7.81 -21.63 -22.99
C GLY A 584 -8.07 -20.25 -22.35
N ILE A 585 -7.36 -19.91 -21.28
CA ILE A 585 -7.45 -18.59 -20.64
C ILE A 585 -6.42 -17.66 -21.24
N HIS A 586 -6.87 -16.59 -21.91
CA HIS A 586 -6.00 -15.58 -22.46
C HIS A 586 -5.55 -14.60 -21.36
N LEU A 587 -4.24 -14.49 -21.17
CA LEU A 587 -3.60 -13.56 -20.23
C LEU A 587 -2.83 -12.48 -21.01
N PRO A 588 -2.63 -11.29 -20.40
CA PRO A 588 -1.84 -10.24 -21.03
C PRO A 588 -0.41 -10.69 -21.30
N SER A 589 0.08 -10.45 -22.50
CA SER A 589 1.45 -10.81 -22.87
C SER A 589 2.50 -9.96 -22.18
N PRO A 590 3.68 -10.53 -21.85
CA PRO A 590 4.82 -9.79 -21.31
C PRO A 590 5.24 -8.60 -22.17
N SER A 591 5.85 -7.56 -21.57
CA SER A 591 6.32 -6.37 -22.27
C SER A 591 7.67 -5.90 -21.73
N TYR A 592 8.57 -5.49 -22.63
CA TYR A 592 9.87 -4.89 -22.27
C TYR A 592 9.79 -3.36 -22.08
N TRP A 593 8.77 -2.72 -22.63
CA TRP A 593 8.72 -1.27 -22.72
C TRP A 593 8.54 -0.55 -21.39
N PRO A 594 7.82 -1.10 -20.40
CA PRO A 594 7.74 -0.50 -19.08
C PRO A 594 9.10 -0.28 -18.40
N ILE A 595 10.00 -1.26 -18.45
CA ILE A 595 11.35 -1.12 -17.88
C ILE A 595 12.22 -0.14 -18.69
N VAL A 596 12.13 -0.16 -20.02
CA VAL A 596 12.90 0.75 -20.89
C VAL A 596 12.50 2.19 -20.61
N LEU A 597 11.19 2.48 -20.59
CA LEU A 597 10.67 3.83 -20.31
C LEU A 597 11.12 4.32 -18.93
N SER A 598 10.98 3.48 -17.91
CA SER A 598 11.36 3.82 -16.53
C SER A 598 12.86 4.04 -16.37
N ALA A 599 13.69 3.28 -17.08
CA ALA A 599 15.15 3.37 -17.00
C ALA A 599 15.72 4.72 -17.50
N GLY A 600 14.99 5.41 -18.38
CA GLY A 600 15.39 6.75 -18.86
C GLY A 600 15.27 7.83 -17.79
N LEU A 601 14.32 7.72 -16.86
CA LEU A 601 14.02 8.77 -15.89
C LEU A 601 15.19 9.12 -14.94
N PRO A 602 15.94 8.17 -14.36
CA PRO A 602 17.15 8.48 -13.59
C PRO A 602 18.20 9.25 -14.38
N PHE A 603 18.41 8.93 -15.66
CA PHE A 603 19.36 9.66 -16.49
C PHE A 603 18.91 11.10 -16.74
N VAL A 604 17.61 11.36 -16.89
CA VAL A 604 17.07 12.74 -16.88
C VAL A 604 17.42 13.42 -15.56
N GLY A 605 17.24 12.75 -14.43
CA GLY A 605 17.60 13.26 -13.11
C GLY A 605 19.09 13.59 -12.96
N TYR A 606 19.98 12.69 -13.37
CA TYR A 606 21.42 12.96 -13.39
C TYR A 606 21.78 14.14 -14.29
N GLY A 607 21.07 14.29 -15.42
CA GLY A 607 21.27 15.39 -16.34
C GLY A 607 20.89 16.75 -15.76
N LEU A 608 19.83 16.81 -14.96
CA LEU A 608 19.41 18.02 -14.26
C LEU A 608 20.39 18.42 -13.13
N ILE A 609 21.08 17.45 -12.53
CA ILE A 609 22.03 17.69 -11.42
C ILE A 609 23.44 18.02 -11.94
N PHE A 610 23.92 17.29 -12.95
CA PHE A 610 25.34 17.33 -13.32
C PHE A 610 25.60 17.91 -14.73
N ASP A 611 25.03 17.30 -15.79
CA ASP A 611 25.28 17.68 -17.17
C ASP A 611 24.12 17.28 -18.08
N TYR A 612 23.60 18.20 -18.85
CA TYR A 612 22.43 18.02 -19.73
C TYR A 612 22.56 16.89 -20.77
N TRP A 613 23.78 16.42 -21.07
CA TRP A 613 23.96 15.25 -21.92
C TRP A 613 23.30 14.00 -21.36
N TRP A 614 23.34 13.84 -20.03
CA TRP A 614 22.62 12.75 -19.37
C TRP A 614 21.11 12.91 -19.48
N ALA A 615 20.61 14.15 -19.42
CA ALA A 615 19.18 14.43 -19.63
C ALA A 615 18.76 14.12 -21.07
N ALA A 616 19.58 14.47 -22.07
CA ALA A 616 19.32 14.14 -23.47
C ALA A 616 19.29 12.61 -23.70
N LEU A 617 20.25 11.88 -23.15
CA LEU A 617 20.28 10.41 -23.22
C LEU A 617 19.05 9.81 -22.52
N GLY A 618 18.73 10.26 -21.30
CA GLY A 618 17.56 9.80 -20.54
C GLY A 618 16.25 10.10 -21.26
N GLY A 619 16.13 11.31 -21.81
CA GLY A 619 14.98 11.71 -22.64
C GLY A 619 14.81 10.81 -23.88
N LEU A 620 15.89 10.51 -24.58
CA LEU A 620 15.87 9.59 -25.72
C LEU A 620 15.39 8.18 -25.29
N ILE A 621 15.93 7.61 -24.21
CA ILE A 621 15.51 6.29 -23.70
C ILE A 621 14.04 6.30 -23.32
N THR A 622 13.58 7.35 -22.61
CA THR A 622 12.19 7.50 -22.21
C THR A 622 11.25 7.60 -23.40
N ILE A 623 11.61 8.41 -24.42
CA ILE A 623 10.83 8.55 -25.66
C ILE A 623 10.80 7.23 -26.43
N LEU A 624 11.92 6.54 -26.57
CA LEU A 624 11.97 5.22 -27.21
C LEU A 624 11.08 4.21 -26.46
N GLY A 625 11.14 4.19 -25.14
CA GLY A 625 10.28 3.36 -24.30
C GLY A 625 8.79 3.68 -24.50
N PHE A 626 8.44 4.96 -24.54
CA PHE A 626 7.07 5.42 -24.78
C PHE A 626 6.57 5.05 -26.19
N VAL A 627 7.35 5.34 -27.21
CA VAL A 627 7.01 5.01 -28.61
C VAL A 627 6.89 3.50 -28.80
N GLY A 628 7.85 2.72 -28.25
CA GLY A 628 7.79 1.26 -28.29
C GLY A 628 6.54 0.71 -27.61
N TRP A 629 6.17 1.25 -26.45
CA TRP A 629 4.94 0.86 -25.75
C TRP A 629 3.68 1.24 -26.57
N ALA A 630 3.63 2.43 -27.15
CA ALA A 630 2.50 2.88 -27.94
C ALA A 630 2.31 2.07 -29.24
N LEU A 631 3.41 1.58 -29.82
CA LEU A 631 3.37 0.75 -31.02
C LEU A 631 3.24 -0.75 -30.75
N GLU A 632 3.38 -1.18 -29.50
CA GLU A 632 3.21 -2.59 -29.12
C GLU A 632 1.76 -3.03 -29.28
N PRO A 633 1.48 -4.15 -29.97
CA PRO A 633 0.12 -4.64 -30.18
C PRO A 633 -0.63 -4.82 -28.84
N SER A 634 -1.90 -4.47 -28.80
CA SER A 634 -2.75 -4.61 -27.62
C SER A 634 -3.18 -6.06 -27.35
N THR A 635 -3.29 -6.84 -28.41
CA THR A 635 -3.67 -8.26 -28.39
C THR A 635 -2.54 -9.10 -28.97
N ASP A 636 -2.40 -10.34 -28.49
CA ASP A 636 -1.50 -11.29 -29.13
C ASP A 636 -2.05 -11.62 -30.53
N PRO A 637 -1.17 -11.81 -31.52
CA PRO A 637 -1.58 -12.45 -32.76
C PRO A 637 -2.18 -13.80 -32.37
N GLU A 638 -3.39 -14.12 -32.85
CA GLU A 638 -3.99 -15.44 -32.68
C GLU A 638 -2.99 -16.45 -33.20
N ALA A 639 -2.62 -17.44 -32.37
CA ALA A 639 -1.92 -18.59 -32.86
C ALA A 639 -2.79 -19.20 -33.97
N PRO A 640 -2.23 -19.59 -35.13
CA PRO A 640 -3.01 -20.24 -36.17
C PRO A 640 -3.80 -21.38 -35.50
N HIS A 641 -5.13 -21.29 -35.54
CA HIS A 641 -5.95 -22.42 -35.16
C HIS A 641 -5.56 -23.51 -36.14
N ASP A 642 -4.91 -24.58 -35.68
CA ASP A 642 -4.85 -25.83 -36.40
C ASP A 642 -6.29 -26.26 -36.64
N HIS A 643 -6.79 -25.94 -37.81
CA HIS A 643 -7.99 -26.56 -38.35
C HIS A 643 -7.65 -28.02 -38.55
N HIS A 644 -7.65 -28.81 -37.50
CA HIS A 644 -7.93 -30.22 -37.64
C HIS A 644 -9.34 -30.29 -38.20
N SER A 645 -9.40 -30.55 -39.48
CA SER A 645 -10.59 -30.98 -40.17
C SER A 645 -11.17 -32.22 -39.45
N ASP A 646 -12.05 -31.98 -38.51
CA ASP A 646 -12.99 -32.99 -38.03
C ASP A 646 -14.22 -32.92 -38.95
N ASP A 647 -14.04 -33.52 -40.15
CA ASP A 647 -15.14 -33.92 -41.02
C ASP A 647 -15.94 -34.97 -40.29
N GLY A 648 -16.98 -34.60 -39.63
CA GLY A 648 -17.95 -35.53 -39.15
C GLY A 648 -18.67 -35.17 -37.86
N HIS A 649 -19.54 -34.18 -37.89
CA HIS A 649 -20.79 -34.27 -37.14
C HIS A 649 -21.84 -33.30 -37.69
N ALA A 650 -22.99 -33.87 -37.92
CA ALA A 650 -24.22 -33.37 -38.50
C ALA A 650 -24.65 -31.97 -38.06
N ALA A 651 -25.16 -31.24 -39.02
CA ALA A 651 -25.92 -30.02 -38.86
C ALA A 651 -26.93 -30.10 -37.70
N LEU A 652 -26.71 -29.31 -36.68
CA LEU A 652 -27.77 -28.90 -35.76
C LEU A 652 -28.11 -27.44 -36.08
N GLY A 653 -29.41 -27.23 -36.28
CA GLY A 653 -30.02 -26.06 -36.86
C GLY A 653 -29.62 -24.72 -36.22
N SER A 654 -29.60 -23.74 -37.11
CA SER A 654 -29.52 -22.33 -36.77
C SER A 654 -30.51 -21.96 -35.64
N PRO A 655 -30.12 -21.17 -34.65
CA PRO A 655 -31.12 -20.61 -33.72
C PRO A 655 -31.93 -19.55 -34.45
N GLU A 656 -33.24 -19.75 -34.41
CA GLU A 656 -34.25 -18.81 -34.88
C GLU A 656 -34.09 -17.46 -34.16
N THR A 657 -34.25 -16.40 -34.94
CA THR A 657 -34.28 -15.02 -34.47
C THR A 657 -35.36 -14.80 -33.41
N PRO A 658 -35.13 -14.00 -32.36
CA PRO A 658 -36.15 -13.74 -31.36
C PRO A 658 -37.14 -12.67 -31.85
N SER A 659 -38.12 -13.04 -32.62
CA SER A 659 -39.26 -12.18 -33.04
C SER A 659 -40.56 -12.46 -32.28
N GLU A 660 -40.60 -13.37 -31.32
CA GLU A 660 -41.84 -13.71 -30.57
C GLU A 660 -41.91 -13.22 -29.10
N LEU A 661 -40.99 -12.41 -28.62
CA LEU A 661 -41.08 -11.84 -27.27
C LEU A 661 -41.63 -10.41 -27.23
N ALA A 662 -42.16 -9.89 -28.34
CA ALA A 662 -42.75 -8.54 -28.40
C ALA A 662 -44.29 -8.49 -28.30
N SER A 663 -44.97 -9.61 -28.03
CA SER A 663 -46.47 -9.65 -28.07
C SER A 663 -47.18 -9.86 -26.72
N VAL A 664 -46.52 -9.76 -25.59
CA VAL A 664 -47.14 -9.91 -24.23
C VAL A 664 -46.94 -8.68 -23.35
N ALA A 665 -46.78 -7.49 -23.89
CA ALA A 665 -46.75 -6.24 -23.12
C ALA A 665 -47.69 -5.19 -23.72
N SER A 666 -48.96 -5.54 -23.89
CA SER A 666 -50.04 -4.56 -24.12
C SER A 666 -51.30 -4.98 -23.34
N SER A 667 -51.43 -4.44 -22.17
CA SER A 667 -52.70 -4.29 -21.42
C SER A 667 -52.81 -2.89 -20.86
N PRO A 668 -54.02 -2.34 -20.77
CA PRO A 668 -54.29 -1.00 -21.27
C PRO A 668 -54.19 0.13 -20.21
N ALA A 669 -53.92 1.32 -20.73
CA ALA A 669 -54.02 2.58 -20.03
C ALA A 669 -55.38 2.74 -19.37
N LEU A 670 -55.41 3.03 -18.06
CA LEU A 670 -56.55 3.57 -17.37
C LEU A 670 -56.54 5.08 -17.53
N THR A 671 -57.57 5.56 -18.17
CA THR A 671 -57.90 6.95 -18.44
C THR A 671 -58.09 7.75 -17.14
N ALA A 672 -57.60 9.00 -17.18
CA ALA A 672 -57.87 10.04 -16.24
C ALA A 672 -59.38 10.32 -16.16
N GLY A 673 -59.91 10.42 -14.94
CA GLY A 673 -61.22 10.92 -14.61
C GLY A 673 -61.10 12.07 -13.61
N ASP A 674 -61.51 13.27 -14.07
CA ASP A 674 -61.73 14.48 -13.31
C ASP A 674 -62.74 14.26 -12.18
N GLY A 675 -62.55 15.00 -11.06
CA GLY A 675 -63.67 15.15 -10.10
C GLY A 675 -63.28 15.71 -8.73
N SER A 676 -63.24 17.01 -8.66
CA SER A 676 -63.72 17.94 -7.60
C SER A 676 -63.38 17.74 -6.13
N ALA A 677 -62.95 18.88 -5.61
CA ALA A 677 -62.86 19.38 -4.25
C ALA A 677 -64.02 19.05 -3.28
N ALA A 678 -63.70 18.94 -2.02
CA ALA A 678 -64.25 19.54 -0.80
C ALA A 678 -63.83 18.72 0.43
N ASP A 679 -63.44 19.32 1.38
CA ASP A 679 -63.69 19.95 2.65
C ASP A 679 -62.80 19.43 3.78
N VAL A 680 -62.06 20.34 4.33
CA VAL A 680 -62.00 20.94 5.69
C VAL A 680 -62.45 20.06 6.86
N ALA A 681 -61.54 19.84 7.83
CA ALA A 681 -61.67 19.93 9.29
C ALA A 681 -60.29 19.65 9.91
N ASP A 682 -59.50 20.56 10.34
CA ASP A 682 -59.44 21.39 11.56
C ASP A 682 -59.86 20.68 12.85
N VAL A 683 -58.91 20.43 13.77
CA VAL A 683 -58.89 20.31 15.24
C VAL A 683 -57.42 19.95 15.59
N GLY A 684 -56.59 20.72 16.29
CA GLY A 684 -56.81 21.58 17.43
C GLY A 684 -55.55 21.39 18.29
N GLU A 685 -54.86 22.47 18.56
CA GLU A 685 -53.78 22.64 19.55
C GLU A 685 -54.15 22.04 20.92
N THR A 686 -53.15 21.54 21.62
CA THR A 686 -52.90 21.89 23.04
C THR A 686 -51.51 21.51 23.48
N ALA A 687 -50.72 22.52 23.78
CA ALA A 687 -49.62 22.43 24.75
C ALA A 687 -50.22 22.49 26.18
N PRO A 688 -49.48 22.10 27.20
CA PRO A 688 -49.19 23.07 28.24
C PRO A 688 -47.73 23.10 28.71
N GLU A 689 -47.35 24.33 29.03
CA GLU A 689 -46.25 24.75 29.89
C GLU A 689 -46.35 24.19 31.33
N THR A 690 -45.21 24.16 31.98
CA THR A 690 -44.76 24.84 33.23
C THR A 690 -43.74 23.94 33.91
N ALA A 691 -42.48 24.39 34.06
CA ALA A 691 -41.92 25.22 35.13
C ALA A 691 -41.59 24.45 36.44
N GLY A 692 -40.33 24.64 36.90
CA GLY A 692 -39.93 24.39 38.29
C GLY A 692 -38.48 23.90 38.40
N GLU A 693 -37.55 24.72 38.40
CA GLU A 693 -36.53 25.21 39.34
C GLU A 693 -36.05 24.23 40.44
N THR A 694 -34.72 24.36 40.63
CA THR A 694 -33.89 24.27 41.85
C THR A 694 -33.28 22.89 42.17
N SER A 695 -32.03 22.74 42.05
CA SER A 695 -30.82 22.97 42.87
C SER A 695 -29.58 22.31 42.26
#